data_4becffafba8c5eb57a76237b7b8dd18b
#
_entry.id   4becffafba8c5eb57a76237b7b8dd18b
#
_cell.length_a   1.000
_cell.length_b   1.000
_cell.length_c   1.000
_cell.angle_alpha   90.00
_cell.angle_beta   90.00
_cell.angle_gamma   90.00
#
_symmetry.space_group_name_H-M   'P 1'
#
loop_
_entity.id
_entity.type
_entity.pdbx_description
1 polymer ?
#
loop_
_entity_poly.entity_id
_entity_poly.type
_entity_poly.pdbx_seq_one_letter_code
_entity_poly.pdbx_strand_id
1 'polypeptide(L)'
;MRGTLAVLLLCASGTLARADLATGRDKLVVGDYKTAILELGKVSGKDRPAAQLLLARAELATGDYAGAERSVTALAAGTDATAVEAHLVLDEVRRTTGRNADARKDLEQLYRDHPTDRRVRIALGVLRHDQGDLVNAKTLFDLTIKEFDQKTLDLNDAEALYQLAEAARYTAQFELANDSYRAAWDLATKVPPGATGRPITSKPELFESNIAWASLFSRKYASELAGQTIEEIFKINPNEPDAHAMMAAIITETSCDLAAVKHHLDAALSLNPKNNRAIKVRASLEIDNNQWDTARASLDQVLSIDKDDVEAIAMKATIAWLRDDTKTYEQLRTQAFASDPAYAEFYRVVARSAVREHRYVEAIELEKQAIKQKPDFYEAMAGAGLGYLRLGMEKEGLEWLDKAYRGDGYNVRTVNTLNLFEQTIPKLYSFETTKNFRIRFHNDEKAGLARYLEPTMERAFADMVKRYGFTPKTPVVLELYADKTQYAVRTAGLPDIAALGVCFGQVITAMSPATGDLNWGMVLWHELGHVFAIQLSNSRVPRWFTEGLSEYETLVARPDWRRENDSDLYGAMANNALPSIGNLNSEFMQPDQNAVVVAYFLSAVTVEWLARSYGFPKIVEALKLYGKGQETPAVLKAITGQTIAQLDVEFRKYLEIRLAPYAGTFKLPTRGFDDLTALEIAVSTAPKDAKARANLTLGYYYGGDAEKAAAAAAATVALDPKQPIARYILAELAVHNGDAVKAKQLYIGLISDGHDSYDLRTRLAQLAEGDHAEVEKQLCAAKKLDPERSYPYQALSELYEKAGDLPKALSELEAYAFIEQMELSPLKKLVVGYAKLGTWAKVRTYGEMATYINPQDPEITEGLARAYLELHQPDKALYTYDTMLIANPTPRRPALVQLGRAKAYLALRRTTDARAALAAALKTEPENAEILSLKATLK
;
A
#
# COMPACT_ATOMS: atom_id res chain seq x y z
N MET A 1 -61.13 -49.99 37.77
CA MET A 1 -61.67 -48.73 38.31
C MET A 1 -61.15 -47.57 37.52
N ARG A 2 -62.00 -46.76 37.05
CA ARG A 2 -61.80 -45.69 36.13
C ARG A 2 -61.02 -44.52 36.79
N GLY A 3 -59.97 -44.00 36.20
CA GLY A 3 -59.28 -42.80 36.63
C GLY A 3 -59.01 -41.89 35.40
N THR A 4 -59.70 -40.79 35.35
CA THR A 4 -59.88 -39.81 34.32
C THR A 4 -58.55 -39.06 34.01
N LEU A 5 -58.12 -39.07 32.78
CA LEU A 5 -57.00 -38.21 32.28
C LEU A 5 -57.57 -36.85 31.94
N ALA A 6 -57.21 -35.82 32.73
CA ALA A 6 -57.48 -34.41 32.41
C ALA A 6 -56.39 -33.87 31.50
N VAL A 7 -56.73 -33.59 30.26
CA VAL A 7 -55.88 -32.90 29.30
C VAL A 7 -56.01 -31.40 29.58
N LEU A 8 -54.95 -30.81 30.14
CA LEU A 8 -54.78 -29.35 30.21
C LEU A 8 -54.36 -28.81 28.83
N LEU A 9 -55.32 -28.26 28.09
CA LEU A 9 -55.03 -27.37 26.98
C LEU A 9 -54.50 -26.05 27.52
N LEU A 10 -53.18 -25.89 27.49
CA LEU A 10 -52.55 -24.58 27.60
C LEU A 10 -52.81 -23.83 26.25
N CYS A 11 -53.80 -22.97 26.24
CA CYS A 11 -53.93 -21.91 25.27
C CYS A 11 -52.72 -20.98 25.43
N ALA A 12 -51.66 -21.23 24.67
CA ALA A 12 -50.64 -20.21 24.41
C ALA A 12 -51.29 -19.15 23.53
N SER A 13 -51.90 -18.13 24.16
CA SER A 13 -52.16 -16.86 23.50
C SER A 13 -50.80 -16.20 23.16
N GLY A 14 -50.21 -16.63 22.06
CA GLY A 14 -49.17 -15.85 21.43
C GLY A 14 -49.79 -14.50 21.08
N THR A 15 -49.48 -13.48 21.82
CA THR A 15 -49.63 -12.11 21.36
C THR A 15 -48.80 -12.04 20.09
N LEU A 16 -49.46 -12.10 18.93
CA LEU A 16 -48.88 -11.68 17.66
C LEU A 16 -48.33 -10.29 17.91
N ALA A 17 -47.04 -10.18 18.04
CA ALA A 17 -46.35 -8.88 18.11
C ALA A 17 -46.87 -8.07 16.92
N ARG A 18 -47.61 -7.01 17.17
CA ARG A 18 -48.13 -6.14 16.13
C ARG A 18 -46.92 -5.51 15.48
N ALA A 19 -46.78 -5.71 14.17
CA ALA A 19 -45.71 -5.03 13.39
C ALA A 19 -45.78 -3.55 13.71
N ASP A 20 -44.65 -3.01 14.19
CA ASP A 20 -44.57 -1.65 14.69
C ASP A 20 -43.60 -0.86 13.84
N LEU A 21 -43.99 0.33 13.39
CA LEU A 21 -43.15 1.25 12.62
C LEU A 21 -41.81 1.54 13.33
N ALA A 22 -41.85 1.67 14.65
CA ALA A 22 -40.67 1.94 15.46
C ALA A 22 -39.65 0.78 15.38
N THR A 23 -40.11 -0.45 15.51
CA THR A 23 -39.23 -1.64 15.39
C THR A 23 -38.58 -1.72 14.01
N GLY A 24 -39.37 -1.53 12.93
CA GLY A 24 -38.83 -1.55 11.57
C GLY A 24 -37.80 -0.44 11.31
N ARG A 25 -38.03 0.75 11.85
CA ARG A 25 -37.11 1.89 11.79
C ARG A 25 -35.82 1.61 12.56
N ASP A 26 -35.93 1.11 13.80
CA ASP A 26 -34.74 0.79 14.61
C ASP A 26 -33.85 -0.24 13.89
N LYS A 27 -34.47 -1.23 13.26
CA LYS A 27 -33.77 -2.22 12.46
C LYS A 27 -33.06 -1.64 11.23
N LEU A 28 -33.70 -0.70 10.53
CA LEU A 28 -33.13 0.01 9.41
C LEU A 28 -31.89 0.83 9.86
N VAL A 29 -32.03 1.60 10.95
CA VAL A 29 -30.94 2.46 11.46
C VAL A 29 -29.70 1.66 11.88
N VAL A 30 -29.87 0.47 12.45
CA VAL A 30 -28.71 -0.39 12.84
C VAL A 30 -28.22 -1.33 11.73
N GLY A 31 -28.77 -1.21 10.52
CA GLY A 31 -28.36 -2.02 9.36
C GLY A 31 -28.83 -3.46 9.33
N ASP A 32 -29.86 -3.82 10.12
CA ASP A 32 -30.54 -5.11 10.01
C ASP A 32 -31.64 -5.02 8.93
N TYR A 33 -31.19 -4.77 7.69
CA TYR A 33 -32.07 -4.50 6.56
C TYR A 33 -33.06 -5.61 6.28
N LYS A 34 -32.67 -6.87 6.44
CA LYS A 34 -33.56 -8.02 6.24
C LYS A 34 -34.74 -8.00 7.20
N THR A 35 -34.48 -7.77 8.46
CA THR A 35 -35.56 -7.64 9.48
C THR A 35 -36.35 -6.34 9.27
N ALA A 36 -35.71 -5.23 8.95
CA ALA A 36 -36.37 -3.95 8.65
C ALA A 36 -37.40 -4.11 7.51
N ILE A 37 -37.03 -4.71 6.38
CA ILE A 37 -37.92 -4.98 5.24
C ILE A 37 -39.12 -5.83 5.67
N LEU A 38 -38.88 -6.90 6.45
CA LEU A 38 -39.95 -7.77 6.92
C LEU A 38 -40.92 -7.07 7.87
N GLU A 39 -40.43 -6.26 8.80
CA GLU A 39 -41.28 -5.58 9.78
C GLU A 39 -42.02 -4.39 9.17
N LEU A 40 -41.34 -3.56 8.38
CA LEU A 40 -41.95 -2.42 7.69
C LEU A 40 -43.01 -2.87 6.67
N GLY A 41 -42.79 -3.98 5.96
CA GLY A 41 -43.77 -4.55 5.02
C GLY A 41 -45.05 -5.02 5.65
N LYS A 42 -45.07 -5.31 6.95
CA LYS A 42 -46.28 -5.71 7.71
C LYS A 42 -47.08 -4.54 8.26
N VAL A 43 -46.54 -3.33 8.33
CA VAL A 43 -47.18 -2.15 8.90
C VAL A 43 -48.40 -1.77 8.08
N SER A 44 -49.52 -1.47 8.77
CA SER A 44 -50.79 -1.13 8.13
C SER A 44 -51.44 0.06 8.84
N GLY A 45 -52.57 0.54 8.31
CA GLY A 45 -53.33 1.65 8.86
C GLY A 45 -52.63 3.01 8.65
N LYS A 46 -52.71 3.88 9.65
CA LYS A 46 -52.21 5.28 9.57
C LYS A 46 -50.69 5.38 9.42
N ASP A 47 -49.95 4.40 9.91
CA ASP A 47 -48.47 4.40 9.89
C ASP A 47 -47.91 3.78 8.59
N ARG A 48 -48.76 3.23 7.73
CA ARG A 48 -48.36 2.59 6.46
C ARG A 48 -47.56 3.52 5.53
N PRO A 49 -47.96 4.79 5.31
CA PRO A 49 -47.20 5.69 4.42
C PRO A 49 -45.76 5.90 4.91
N ALA A 50 -45.53 6.17 6.19
CA ALA A 50 -44.21 6.31 6.77
C ALA A 50 -43.40 5.00 6.69
N ALA A 51 -44.05 3.85 6.92
CA ALA A 51 -43.41 2.55 6.77
C ALA A 51 -43.00 2.25 5.32
N GLN A 52 -43.77 2.68 4.32
CA GLN A 52 -43.43 2.49 2.89
C GLN A 52 -42.20 3.34 2.49
N LEU A 53 -42.07 4.56 2.99
CA LEU A 53 -40.88 5.37 2.78
C LEU A 53 -39.61 4.72 3.36
N LEU A 54 -39.69 4.24 4.59
CA LEU A 54 -38.58 3.53 5.24
C LEU A 54 -38.27 2.18 4.57
N LEU A 55 -39.30 1.48 4.11
CA LEU A 55 -39.16 0.24 3.35
C LEU A 55 -38.40 0.49 2.05
N ALA A 56 -38.76 1.53 1.32
CA ALA A 56 -38.09 1.87 0.05
C ALA A 56 -36.60 2.20 0.28
N ARG A 57 -36.27 2.86 1.39
CA ARG A 57 -34.86 3.11 1.74
C ARG A 57 -34.08 1.83 2.07
N ALA A 58 -34.71 0.87 2.78
CA ALA A 58 -34.11 -0.43 3.03
C ALA A 58 -33.90 -1.24 1.73
N GLU A 59 -34.88 -1.15 0.82
CA GLU A 59 -34.81 -1.79 -0.52
C GLU A 59 -33.73 -1.16 -1.39
N LEU A 60 -33.57 0.18 -1.36
CA LEU A 60 -32.47 0.91 -2.02
C LEU A 60 -31.10 0.43 -1.49
N ALA A 61 -30.93 0.42 -0.17
CA ALA A 61 -29.67 0.00 0.45
C ALA A 61 -29.29 -1.44 0.09
N THR A 62 -30.27 -2.33 -0.15
CA THR A 62 -30.04 -3.73 -0.53
C THR A 62 -30.04 -3.97 -2.05
N GLY A 63 -30.21 -2.93 -2.89
CA GLY A 63 -30.19 -3.03 -4.34
C GLY A 63 -31.48 -3.56 -4.98
N ASP A 64 -32.58 -3.65 -4.22
CA ASP A 64 -33.93 -3.90 -4.81
C ASP A 64 -34.57 -2.60 -5.27
N TYR A 65 -33.99 -1.98 -6.28
CA TYR A 65 -34.44 -0.71 -6.85
C TYR A 65 -35.89 -0.78 -7.36
N ALA A 66 -36.31 -1.93 -7.91
CA ALA A 66 -37.68 -2.12 -8.35
C ALA A 66 -38.67 -2.24 -7.18
N GLY A 67 -38.24 -2.83 -6.05
CA GLY A 67 -38.98 -2.85 -4.79
C GLY A 67 -39.18 -1.43 -4.27
N ALA A 68 -38.08 -0.69 -4.13
CA ALA A 68 -38.12 0.70 -3.66
C ALA A 68 -39.08 1.57 -4.47
N GLU A 69 -39.02 1.48 -5.79
CA GLU A 69 -39.96 2.20 -6.68
C GLU A 69 -41.40 1.81 -6.41
N ARG A 70 -41.72 0.50 -6.32
CA ARG A 70 -43.07 0.05 -6.02
C ARG A 70 -43.60 0.53 -4.66
N SER A 71 -42.72 0.56 -3.67
CA SER A 71 -43.10 0.94 -2.31
C SER A 71 -43.58 2.40 -2.20
N VAL A 72 -43.05 3.32 -3.06
CA VAL A 72 -43.37 4.75 -2.96
C VAL A 72 -44.24 5.29 -4.10
N THR A 73 -44.42 4.58 -5.22
CA THR A 73 -45.16 5.08 -6.39
C THR A 73 -46.57 5.55 -6.05
N ALA A 74 -47.29 4.81 -5.22
CA ALA A 74 -48.65 5.19 -4.82
C ALA A 74 -48.66 6.44 -3.88
N LEU A 75 -47.65 6.63 -3.08
CA LEU A 75 -47.50 7.79 -2.19
C LEU A 75 -47.20 9.08 -2.99
N ALA A 76 -46.38 8.95 -4.02
CA ALA A 76 -46.04 10.09 -4.91
C ALA A 76 -47.25 10.65 -5.70
N ALA A 77 -48.34 9.89 -5.81
CA ALA A 77 -49.58 10.40 -6.41
C ALA A 77 -50.38 11.37 -5.48
N GLY A 78 -49.94 11.52 -4.23
CA GLY A 78 -50.54 12.45 -3.25
C GLY A 78 -50.11 13.90 -3.48
N THR A 79 -50.54 14.79 -2.55
CA THR A 79 -50.16 16.23 -2.60
C THR A 79 -49.65 16.74 -1.24
N ASP A 80 -49.43 15.85 -0.28
CA ASP A 80 -48.96 16.18 1.06
C ASP A 80 -47.45 16.08 1.17
N ALA A 81 -46.89 16.34 2.37
CA ALA A 81 -45.48 16.26 2.63
C ALA A 81 -44.90 14.84 2.40
N THR A 82 -45.74 13.80 2.60
CA THR A 82 -45.37 12.40 2.34
C THR A 82 -45.17 12.13 0.86
N ALA A 83 -45.96 12.77 0.00
CA ALA A 83 -45.83 12.69 -1.45
C ALA A 83 -44.53 13.34 -1.92
N VAL A 84 -44.16 14.49 -1.37
CA VAL A 84 -42.87 15.14 -1.69
C VAL A 84 -41.69 14.21 -1.37
N GLU A 85 -41.70 13.57 -0.19
CA GLU A 85 -40.67 12.62 0.20
C GLU A 85 -40.66 11.37 -0.67
N ALA A 86 -41.82 10.86 -1.07
CA ALA A 86 -41.95 9.75 -2.01
C ALA A 86 -41.39 10.07 -3.38
N HIS A 87 -41.58 11.29 -3.91
CA HIS A 87 -40.98 11.76 -5.15
C HIS A 87 -39.45 11.81 -5.03
N LEU A 88 -38.90 12.33 -3.91
CA LEU A 88 -37.46 12.38 -3.69
C LEU A 88 -36.82 10.97 -3.68
N VAL A 89 -37.48 9.98 -3.07
CA VAL A 89 -37.03 8.58 -3.11
C VAL A 89 -37.14 8.01 -4.54
N LEU A 90 -38.21 8.29 -5.27
CA LEU A 90 -38.36 7.89 -6.67
C LEU A 90 -37.26 8.46 -7.55
N ASP A 91 -36.90 9.71 -7.33
CA ASP A 91 -35.85 10.37 -8.10
C ASP A 91 -34.47 9.82 -7.77
N GLU A 92 -34.23 9.45 -6.55
CA GLU A 92 -33.03 8.72 -6.13
C GLU A 92 -32.94 7.35 -6.83
N VAL A 93 -34.04 6.56 -6.88
CA VAL A 93 -34.10 5.29 -7.63
C VAL A 93 -33.81 5.52 -9.11
N ARG A 94 -34.43 6.56 -9.72
CA ARG A 94 -34.25 6.86 -11.13
C ARG A 94 -32.83 7.28 -11.47
N ARG A 95 -32.24 8.10 -10.64
CA ARG A 95 -30.84 8.52 -10.80
C ARG A 95 -29.89 7.31 -10.66
N THR A 96 -30.06 6.50 -9.63
CA THR A 96 -29.28 5.28 -9.43
C THR A 96 -29.39 4.30 -10.60
N THR A 97 -30.52 4.29 -11.31
CA THR A 97 -30.80 3.40 -12.44
C THR A 97 -30.70 4.09 -13.82
N GLY A 98 -30.05 5.26 -13.91
CA GLY A 98 -29.78 5.96 -15.15
C GLY A 98 -31.01 6.57 -15.85
N ARG A 99 -32.15 6.64 -15.16
CA ARG A 99 -33.38 7.28 -15.69
C ARG A 99 -33.39 8.79 -15.39
N ASN A 100 -32.26 9.43 -15.66
CA ASN A 100 -32.03 10.84 -15.33
C ASN A 100 -33.01 11.81 -16.00
N ALA A 101 -33.51 11.49 -17.21
CA ALA A 101 -34.51 12.33 -17.88
C ALA A 101 -35.87 12.31 -17.14
N ASP A 102 -36.27 11.15 -16.61
CA ASP A 102 -37.51 11.00 -15.85
C ASP A 102 -37.38 11.70 -14.50
N ALA A 103 -36.25 11.53 -13.82
CA ALA A 103 -35.93 12.23 -12.57
C ALA A 103 -35.95 13.76 -12.77
N ARG A 104 -35.29 14.26 -13.81
CA ARG A 104 -35.29 15.70 -14.12
C ARG A 104 -36.69 16.24 -14.33
N LYS A 105 -37.49 15.57 -15.15
CA LYS A 105 -38.87 15.99 -15.43
C LYS A 105 -39.71 16.05 -14.15
N ASP A 106 -39.57 15.08 -13.29
CA ASP A 106 -40.30 14.98 -12.01
C ASP A 106 -39.84 16.05 -11.03
N LEU A 107 -38.52 16.19 -10.80
CA LEU A 107 -37.96 17.23 -9.91
C LEU A 107 -38.27 18.67 -10.39
N GLU A 108 -38.28 18.93 -11.70
CA GLU A 108 -38.67 20.22 -12.24
C GLU A 108 -40.15 20.52 -12.01
N GLN A 109 -41.01 19.51 -12.08
CA GLN A 109 -42.44 19.68 -11.71
C GLN A 109 -42.57 19.89 -10.19
N LEU A 110 -41.95 19.07 -9.39
CA LEU A 110 -41.97 19.13 -7.94
C LEU A 110 -41.43 20.49 -7.42
N TYR A 111 -40.40 21.03 -8.09
CA TYR A 111 -39.88 22.37 -7.78
C TYR A 111 -40.85 23.49 -8.12
N ARG A 112 -41.63 23.38 -9.22
CA ARG A 112 -42.66 24.37 -9.54
C ARG A 112 -43.78 24.37 -8.48
N ASP A 113 -44.13 23.21 -7.96
CA ASP A 113 -45.20 23.03 -6.97
C ASP A 113 -44.72 23.37 -5.55
N HIS A 114 -43.44 23.13 -5.23
CA HIS A 114 -42.82 23.34 -3.93
C HIS A 114 -41.49 24.12 -4.00
N PRO A 115 -41.49 25.40 -4.50
CA PRO A 115 -40.25 26.16 -4.78
C PRO A 115 -39.44 26.52 -3.52
N THR A 116 -40.07 26.47 -2.36
CA THR A 116 -39.42 26.75 -1.06
C THR A 116 -38.87 25.49 -0.36
N ASP A 117 -39.19 24.32 -0.86
CA ASP A 117 -38.66 23.08 -0.27
C ASP A 117 -37.18 22.91 -0.64
N ARG A 118 -36.30 22.97 0.36
CA ARG A 118 -34.84 22.90 0.16
C ARG A 118 -34.40 21.54 -0.36
N ARG A 119 -35.04 20.43 0.04
CA ARG A 119 -34.74 19.08 -0.41
C ARG A 119 -34.91 18.97 -1.93
N VAL A 120 -36.03 19.51 -2.43
CA VAL A 120 -36.31 19.52 -3.87
C VAL A 120 -35.31 20.37 -4.63
N ARG A 121 -34.96 21.56 -4.07
CA ARG A 121 -33.96 22.45 -4.70
C ARG A 121 -32.58 21.78 -4.76
N ILE A 122 -32.14 21.16 -3.71
CA ILE A 122 -30.83 20.47 -3.65
C ILE A 122 -30.84 19.26 -4.60
N ALA A 123 -31.87 18.41 -4.58
CA ALA A 123 -31.97 17.28 -5.48
C ALA A 123 -31.95 17.69 -6.96
N LEU A 124 -32.72 18.71 -7.34
CA LEU A 124 -32.71 19.26 -8.70
C LEU A 124 -31.38 19.93 -9.04
N GLY A 125 -30.80 20.66 -8.09
CA GLY A 125 -29.47 21.30 -8.25
C GLY A 125 -28.38 20.28 -8.54
N VAL A 126 -28.31 19.18 -7.75
CA VAL A 126 -27.35 18.08 -7.95
C VAL A 126 -27.54 17.41 -9.29
N LEU A 127 -28.80 17.06 -9.67
CA LEU A 127 -29.08 16.43 -10.96
C LEU A 127 -28.70 17.33 -12.15
N ARG A 128 -28.96 18.63 -12.07
CA ARG A 128 -28.53 19.57 -13.11
C ARG A 128 -27.02 19.70 -13.19
N HIS A 129 -26.35 19.75 -12.06
CA HIS A 129 -24.89 19.75 -12.01
C HIS A 129 -24.31 18.52 -12.69
N ASP A 130 -24.82 17.32 -12.35
CA ASP A 130 -24.35 16.03 -12.91
C ASP A 130 -24.68 15.87 -14.41
N GLN A 131 -25.53 16.73 -14.96
CA GLN A 131 -25.84 16.83 -16.38
C GLN A 131 -25.15 18.02 -17.10
N GLY A 132 -24.23 18.71 -16.41
CA GLY A 132 -23.48 19.85 -16.97
C GLY A 132 -24.23 21.17 -17.03
N ASP A 133 -25.44 21.26 -16.48
CA ASP A 133 -26.22 22.50 -16.38
C ASP A 133 -25.79 23.31 -15.14
N LEU A 134 -24.51 23.69 -15.11
CA LEU A 134 -23.85 24.28 -13.94
C LEU A 134 -24.46 25.62 -13.51
N VAL A 135 -24.93 26.42 -14.46
CA VAL A 135 -25.49 27.76 -14.19
C VAL A 135 -26.81 27.65 -13.42
N ASN A 136 -27.71 26.81 -13.92
CA ASN A 136 -29.00 26.60 -13.26
C ASN A 136 -28.85 25.81 -11.93
N ALA A 137 -27.91 24.89 -11.88
CA ALA A 137 -27.55 24.19 -10.64
C ALA A 137 -27.09 25.18 -9.55
N LYS A 138 -26.12 26.06 -9.90
CA LYS A 138 -25.61 27.08 -8.98
C LYS A 138 -26.71 28.01 -8.48
N THR A 139 -27.62 28.39 -9.35
CA THR A 139 -28.77 29.26 -8.97
C THR A 139 -29.60 28.60 -7.83
N LEU A 140 -29.81 27.30 -7.89
CA LEU A 140 -30.56 26.56 -6.86
C LEU A 140 -29.78 26.47 -5.53
N PHE A 141 -28.47 26.21 -5.61
CA PHE A 141 -27.61 26.16 -4.44
C PHE A 141 -27.48 27.54 -3.76
N ASP A 142 -27.30 28.59 -4.54
CA ASP A 142 -27.20 29.95 -4.03
C ASP A 142 -28.45 30.39 -3.25
N LEU A 143 -29.65 29.88 -3.56
CA LEU A 143 -30.85 30.13 -2.77
C LEU A 143 -30.73 29.60 -1.34
N THR A 144 -30.18 28.42 -1.15
CA THR A 144 -30.01 27.83 0.18
C THR A 144 -28.90 28.55 0.97
N ILE A 145 -27.82 28.95 0.31
CA ILE A 145 -26.77 29.79 0.92
C ILE A 145 -27.31 31.14 1.34
N LYS A 146 -28.14 31.76 0.48
CA LYS A 146 -28.80 33.05 0.80
C LYS A 146 -29.69 32.94 2.03
N GLU A 147 -30.43 31.85 2.23
CA GLU A 147 -31.21 31.64 3.46
C GLU A 147 -30.32 31.62 4.70
N PHE A 148 -29.14 31.02 4.63
CA PHE A 148 -28.16 31.04 5.70
C PHE A 148 -27.63 32.45 5.98
N ASP A 149 -27.20 33.17 4.94
CA ASP A 149 -26.70 34.55 5.04
C ASP A 149 -27.77 35.51 5.62
N GLN A 150 -29.02 35.30 5.27
CA GLN A 150 -30.15 36.08 5.77
C GLN A 150 -30.64 35.63 7.15
N LYS A 151 -30.02 34.58 7.75
CA LYS A 151 -30.42 34.01 9.05
C LYS A 151 -31.86 33.53 9.11
N THR A 152 -32.37 33.03 7.99
CA THR A 152 -33.72 32.44 7.89
C THR A 152 -33.69 30.91 7.89
N LEU A 153 -32.48 30.31 7.79
CA LEU A 153 -32.27 28.87 7.90
C LEU A 153 -32.29 28.48 9.36
N ASP A 154 -33.04 27.41 9.69
CA ASP A 154 -33.06 26.87 11.08
C ASP A 154 -31.77 26.06 11.33
N LEU A 155 -30.89 26.57 12.18
CA LEU A 155 -29.63 25.92 12.55
C LEU A 155 -29.81 24.83 13.61
N ASN A 156 -31.04 24.54 14.06
CA ASN A 156 -31.37 23.39 14.94
C ASN A 156 -32.01 22.25 14.15
N ASP A 157 -32.12 22.37 12.84
CA ASP A 157 -32.59 21.33 11.94
C ASP A 157 -31.39 20.66 11.24
N ALA A 158 -31.11 19.41 11.59
CA ALA A 158 -30.01 18.64 11.01
C ALA A 158 -30.14 18.48 9.48
N GLU A 159 -31.37 18.34 8.98
CA GLU A 159 -31.62 18.22 7.53
C GLU A 159 -31.36 19.53 6.81
N ALA A 160 -31.76 20.66 7.40
CA ALA A 160 -31.47 21.97 6.83
C ALA A 160 -29.96 22.25 6.75
N LEU A 161 -29.20 21.85 7.76
CA LEU A 161 -27.75 21.95 7.77
C LEU A 161 -27.08 21.03 6.75
N TYR A 162 -27.59 19.80 6.56
CA TYR A 162 -27.11 18.91 5.49
C TYR A 162 -27.34 19.53 4.11
N GLN A 163 -28.52 20.11 3.86
CA GLN A 163 -28.84 20.77 2.60
C GLN A 163 -27.96 22.01 2.36
N LEU A 164 -27.63 22.75 3.41
CA LEU A 164 -26.67 23.86 3.34
C LEU A 164 -25.28 23.33 3.01
N ALA A 165 -24.84 22.24 3.63
CA ALA A 165 -23.56 21.63 3.36
C ALA A 165 -23.42 21.18 1.90
N GLU A 166 -24.45 20.55 1.32
CA GLU A 166 -24.50 20.19 -0.08
C GLU A 166 -24.40 21.42 -0.99
N ALA A 167 -25.21 22.47 -0.74
CA ALA A 167 -25.15 23.71 -1.50
C ALA A 167 -23.75 24.35 -1.45
N ALA A 168 -23.14 24.40 -0.28
CA ALA A 168 -21.81 24.94 -0.07
C ALA A 168 -20.71 24.11 -0.77
N ARG A 169 -20.81 22.77 -0.73
CA ARG A 169 -19.91 21.85 -1.43
C ARG A 169 -19.90 22.08 -2.95
N TYR A 170 -21.07 22.15 -3.55
CA TYR A 170 -21.22 22.36 -5.00
C TYR A 170 -20.88 23.80 -5.46
N THR A 171 -20.83 24.76 -4.53
CA THR A 171 -20.40 26.14 -4.82
C THR A 171 -18.98 26.44 -4.34
N ALA A 172 -18.20 25.42 -4.01
CA ALA A 172 -16.81 25.49 -3.56
C ALA A 172 -16.57 26.31 -2.28
N GLN A 173 -17.58 26.44 -1.42
CA GLN A 173 -17.48 27.06 -0.09
C GLN A 173 -17.13 25.97 0.94
N PHE A 174 -15.90 25.46 0.88
CA PHE A 174 -15.50 24.22 1.59
C PHE A 174 -15.54 24.34 3.11
N GLU A 175 -15.23 25.50 3.69
CA GLU A 175 -15.32 25.75 5.13
C GLU A 175 -16.78 25.69 5.61
N LEU A 176 -17.66 26.39 4.90
CA LEU A 176 -19.09 26.35 5.20
C LEU A 176 -19.67 24.92 5.05
N ALA A 177 -19.26 24.19 4.00
CA ALA A 177 -19.65 22.80 3.81
C ALA A 177 -19.22 21.91 4.98
N ASN A 178 -17.93 21.99 5.36
CA ASN A 178 -17.36 21.23 6.49
C ASN A 178 -18.10 21.51 7.80
N ASP A 179 -18.28 22.78 8.15
CA ASP A 179 -18.95 23.15 9.40
C ASP A 179 -20.43 22.76 9.44
N SER A 180 -21.09 22.84 8.28
CA SER A 180 -22.50 22.46 8.16
C SER A 180 -22.68 20.94 8.24
N TYR A 181 -21.82 20.14 7.61
CA TYR A 181 -21.85 18.67 7.75
C TYR A 181 -21.63 18.24 9.20
N ARG A 182 -20.61 18.81 9.86
CA ARG A 182 -20.35 18.53 11.27
C ARG A 182 -21.56 18.84 12.14
N ALA A 183 -22.13 20.05 12.01
CA ALA A 183 -23.28 20.46 12.79
C ALA A 183 -24.54 19.62 12.51
N ALA A 184 -24.75 19.21 11.25
CA ALA A 184 -25.83 18.30 10.87
C ALA A 184 -25.69 16.95 11.60
N TRP A 185 -24.50 16.36 11.60
CA TRP A 185 -24.23 15.09 12.25
C TRP A 185 -24.33 15.17 13.78
N ASP A 186 -23.75 16.22 14.39
CA ASP A 186 -23.83 16.46 15.82
C ASP A 186 -25.28 16.58 16.33
N LEU A 187 -26.14 17.27 15.57
CA LEU A 187 -27.56 17.38 15.90
C LEU A 187 -28.30 16.05 15.72
N ALA A 188 -28.00 15.35 14.66
CA ALA A 188 -28.66 14.09 14.33
C ALA A 188 -28.34 12.97 15.31
N THR A 189 -27.13 12.96 15.85
CA THR A 189 -26.63 11.92 16.77
C THR A 189 -26.68 12.35 18.23
N LYS A 190 -27.23 13.53 18.55
CA LYS A 190 -27.34 14.05 19.93
C LYS A 190 -28.23 13.15 20.78
N VAL A 191 -27.63 12.54 21.81
CA VAL A 191 -28.34 11.74 22.79
C VAL A 191 -29.07 12.69 23.79
N PRO A 192 -30.39 12.56 24.02
CA PRO A 192 -31.09 13.34 25.03
C PRO A 192 -30.46 13.10 26.43
N PRO A 193 -30.38 14.14 27.29
CA PRO A 193 -29.90 13.97 28.66
C PRO A 193 -30.68 12.89 29.42
N GLY A 194 -29.97 11.88 29.95
CA GLY A 194 -30.53 10.78 30.71
C GLY A 194 -30.91 9.53 29.89
N ALA A 195 -30.74 9.53 28.57
CA ALA A 195 -30.89 8.33 27.76
C ALA A 195 -29.67 7.42 27.90
N THR A 196 -29.88 6.15 28.14
CA THR A 196 -28.85 5.11 28.10
C THR A 196 -28.96 4.34 26.78
N GLY A 197 -27.96 4.36 25.93
CA GLY A 197 -27.94 3.61 24.67
C GLY A 197 -27.22 4.33 23.51
N ARG A 198 -27.16 3.63 22.38
CA ARG A 198 -26.62 4.23 21.13
C ARG A 198 -27.54 5.38 20.66
N PRO A 199 -26.94 6.47 20.11
CA PRO A 199 -27.76 7.48 19.46
C PRO A 199 -28.53 6.82 18.31
N ILE A 200 -29.86 6.96 18.32
CA ILE A 200 -30.72 6.50 17.23
C ILE A 200 -31.03 7.71 16.39
N THR A 201 -30.48 7.77 15.18
CA THR A 201 -30.84 8.81 14.24
C THR A 201 -32.28 8.61 13.80
N SER A 202 -33.05 9.67 13.82
CA SER A 202 -34.43 9.59 13.34
C SER A 202 -34.55 9.60 11.80
N LYS A 203 -33.44 9.84 11.11
CA LYS A 203 -33.40 9.98 9.65
C LYS A 203 -32.18 9.24 9.05
N PRO A 204 -32.40 8.14 8.30
CA PRO A 204 -31.32 7.40 7.61
C PRO A 204 -30.54 8.24 6.59
N GLU A 205 -31.12 9.34 6.07
CA GLU A 205 -30.49 10.28 5.14
C GLU A 205 -29.21 10.91 5.70
N LEU A 206 -29.03 10.87 7.02
CA LEU A 206 -27.85 11.44 7.65
C LEU A 206 -26.59 10.61 7.47
N PHE A 207 -26.70 9.31 7.18
CA PHE A 207 -25.53 8.52 6.76
C PHE A 207 -24.97 9.06 5.46
N GLU A 208 -25.83 9.44 4.52
CA GLU A 208 -25.42 10.08 3.27
C GLU A 208 -24.71 11.41 3.48
N SER A 209 -25.14 12.19 4.50
CA SER A 209 -24.43 13.40 4.91
C SER A 209 -22.97 13.10 5.30
N ASN A 210 -22.72 12.09 6.14
CA ASN A 210 -21.36 11.73 6.54
C ASN A 210 -20.57 11.10 5.39
N ILE A 211 -21.20 10.34 4.49
CA ILE A 211 -20.55 9.81 3.29
C ILE A 211 -20.12 10.97 2.35
N ALA A 212 -20.97 11.98 2.16
CA ALA A 212 -20.65 13.16 1.39
C ALA A 212 -19.52 13.99 2.05
N TRP A 213 -19.55 14.12 3.37
CA TRP A 213 -18.50 14.78 4.16
C TRP A 213 -17.16 14.04 4.06
N ALA A 214 -17.14 12.73 4.22
CA ALA A 214 -15.95 11.91 4.00
C ALA A 214 -15.41 12.03 2.57
N SER A 215 -16.29 12.08 1.57
CA SER A 215 -15.92 12.32 0.18
C SER A 215 -15.26 13.70 -0.01
N LEU A 216 -15.72 14.74 0.69
CA LEU A 216 -15.09 16.06 0.69
C LEU A 216 -13.64 15.98 1.23
N PHE A 217 -13.42 15.31 2.36
CA PHE A 217 -12.10 15.11 2.93
C PHE A 217 -11.18 14.29 2.03
N SER A 218 -11.68 13.18 1.47
CA SER A 218 -10.93 12.33 0.56
C SER A 218 -10.44 13.11 -0.68
N ARG A 219 -11.28 13.92 -1.27
CA ARG A 219 -10.89 14.80 -2.41
C ARG A 219 -9.81 15.82 -2.03
N LYS A 220 -9.68 16.19 -0.76
CA LYS A 220 -8.64 17.08 -0.24
C LYS A 220 -7.42 16.32 0.30
N TYR A 221 -7.39 15.01 0.15
CA TYR A 221 -6.35 14.12 0.72
C TYR A 221 -6.20 14.24 2.25
N ALA A 222 -7.28 14.64 2.92
CA ALA A 222 -7.41 14.60 4.39
C ALA A 222 -7.98 13.22 4.82
N SER A 223 -7.27 12.17 4.48
CA SER A 223 -7.77 10.80 4.49
C SER A 223 -8.06 10.26 5.89
N GLU A 224 -7.29 10.70 6.90
CA GLU A 224 -7.56 10.35 8.30
C GLU A 224 -8.92 10.88 8.75
N LEU A 225 -9.24 12.15 8.43
CA LEU A 225 -10.55 12.73 8.73
C LEU A 225 -11.67 12.04 7.94
N ALA A 226 -11.41 11.67 6.67
CA ALA A 226 -12.36 10.91 5.88
C ALA A 226 -12.68 9.55 6.52
N GLY A 227 -11.66 8.81 6.95
CA GLY A 227 -11.83 7.52 7.65
C GLY A 227 -12.60 7.65 8.95
N GLN A 228 -12.20 8.59 9.82
CA GLN A 228 -12.89 8.88 11.08
C GLN A 228 -14.36 9.21 10.86
N THR A 229 -14.69 10.00 9.83
CA THR A 229 -16.08 10.35 9.50
C THR A 229 -16.91 9.12 9.11
N ILE A 230 -16.35 8.16 8.40
CA ILE A 230 -17.03 6.89 8.07
C ILE A 230 -17.16 5.98 9.29
N GLU A 231 -16.16 5.94 10.16
CA GLU A 231 -16.22 5.16 11.40
C GLU A 231 -17.37 5.59 12.32
N GLU A 232 -17.73 6.86 12.32
CA GLU A 232 -18.91 7.34 13.05
C GLU A 232 -20.21 6.68 12.55
N ILE A 233 -20.32 6.40 11.25
CA ILE A 233 -21.45 5.64 10.70
C ILE A 233 -21.44 4.21 11.23
N PHE A 234 -20.27 3.54 11.24
CA PHE A 234 -20.16 2.14 11.68
C PHE A 234 -20.49 1.94 13.17
N LYS A 235 -20.32 2.97 14.00
CA LYS A 235 -20.78 2.93 15.41
C LYS A 235 -22.29 2.76 15.53
N ILE A 236 -23.06 3.19 14.54
CA ILE A 236 -24.53 3.13 14.49
C ILE A 236 -24.97 1.98 13.60
N ASN A 237 -24.51 1.98 12.35
CA ASN A 237 -24.84 1.02 11.30
C ASN A 237 -23.55 0.36 10.76
N PRO A 238 -23.15 -0.77 11.31
CA PRO A 238 -21.96 -1.49 10.85
C PRO A 238 -22.12 -2.16 9.48
N ASN A 239 -23.30 -2.11 8.87
CA ASN A 239 -23.63 -2.75 7.59
C ASN A 239 -23.98 -1.75 6.50
N GLU A 240 -23.66 -0.44 6.65
CA GLU A 240 -24.00 0.56 5.63
C GLU A 240 -23.17 0.36 4.34
N PRO A 241 -23.79 -0.03 3.21
CA PRO A 241 -23.04 -0.47 2.03
C PRO A 241 -22.23 0.67 1.38
N ASP A 242 -22.76 1.90 1.36
CA ASP A 242 -22.04 3.04 0.79
C ASP A 242 -20.94 3.54 1.70
N ALA A 243 -21.06 3.38 3.01
CA ALA A 243 -19.97 3.65 3.95
C ALA A 243 -18.82 2.65 3.77
N HIS A 244 -19.12 1.37 3.60
CA HIS A 244 -18.12 0.36 3.26
C HIS A 244 -17.43 0.66 1.92
N ALA A 245 -18.19 1.01 0.88
CA ALA A 245 -17.62 1.38 -0.42
C ALA A 245 -16.71 2.63 -0.31
N MET A 246 -17.10 3.63 0.48
CA MET A 246 -16.30 4.83 0.72
C MET A 246 -15.04 4.53 1.53
N MET A 247 -15.12 3.68 2.58
CA MET A 247 -13.95 3.26 3.35
C MET A 247 -12.97 2.49 2.46
N ALA A 248 -13.45 1.58 1.60
CA ALA A 248 -12.60 0.89 0.63
C ALA A 248 -11.85 1.88 -0.28
N ALA A 249 -12.51 2.92 -0.77
CA ALA A 249 -11.89 3.96 -1.59
C ALA A 249 -10.81 4.74 -0.81
N ILE A 250 -11.09 5.12 0.44
CA ILE A 250 -10.15 5.83 1.32
C ILE A 250 -8.89 4.99 1.56
N ILE A 251 -9.05 3.72 1.94
CA ILE A 251 -7.94 2.81 2.23
C ILE A 251 -7.09 2.58 0.97
N THR A 252 -7.72 2.45 -0.20
CA THR A 252 -7.01 2.29 -1.49
C THR A 252 -6.06 3.47 -1.77
N GLU A 253 -6.45 4.68 -1.38
CA GLU A 253 -5.64 5.89 -1.63
C GLU A 253 -4.58 6.15 -0.54
N THR A 254 -4.69 5.52 0.64
CA THR A 254 -3.84 5.83 1.80
C THR A 254 -2.81 4.77 2.11
N SER A 255 -3.26 3.60 2.53
CA SER A 255 -2.38 2.56 3.08
C SER A 255 -2.11 1.42 2.10
N CYS A 256 -2.89 1.31 1.03
CA CYS A 256 -2.89 0.15 0.14
C CYS A 256 -3.07 -1.20 0.89
N ASP A 257 -3.74 -1.17 2.04
CA ASP A 257 -4.13 -2.40 2.75
C ASP A 257 -5.25 -3.10 1.98
N LEU A 258 -4.84 -3.94 1.03
CA LEU A 258 -5.77 -4.63 0.14
C LEU A 258 -6.64 -5.65 0.86
N ALA A 259 -6.22 -6.16 2.03
CA ALA A 259 -7.06 -7.04 2.85
C ALA A 259 -8.24 -6.26 3.45
N ALA A 260 -7.97 -5.09 4.01
CA ALA A 260 -9.01 -4.20 4.50
C ALA A 260 -9.92 -3.69 3.38
N VAL A 261 -9.35 -3.32 2.22
CA VAL A 261 -10.14 -2.93 1.03
C VAL A 261 -11.08 -4.05 0.61
N LYS A 262 -10.58 -5.30 0.49
CA LYS A 262 -11.39 -6.46 0.15
C LYS A 262 -12.50 -6.68 1.16
N HIS A 263 -12.21 -6.62 2.46
CA HIS A 263 -13.20 -6.75 3.53
C HIS A 263 -14.37 -5.76 3.35
N HIS A 264 -14.06 -4.50 3.11
CA HIS A 264 -15.10 -3.48 2.93
C HIS A 264 -15.86 -3.64 1.62
N LEU A 265 -15.21 -4.01 0.52
CA LEU A 265 -15.88 -4.31 -0.75
C LEU A 265 -16.81 -5.52 -0.65
N ASP A 266 -16.37 -6.58 0.02
CA ASP A 266 -17.20 -7.78 0.25
C ASP A 266 -18.40 -7.45 1.12
N ALA A 267 -18.24 -6.65 2.18
CA ALA A 267 -19.33 -6.19 3.03
C ALA A 267 -20.37 -5.38 2.24
N ALA A 268 -19.94 -4.44 1.40
CA ALA A 268 -20.83 -3.65 0.55
C ALA A 268 -21.57 -4.51 -0.47
N LEU A 269 -20.86 -5.38 -1.21
CA LEU A 269 -21.38 -6.13 -2.35
C LEU A 269 -22.18 -7.37 -1.92
N SER A 270 -21.93 -7.96 -0.76
CA SER A 270 -22.76 -9.04 -0.22
C SER A 270 -24.16 -8.55 0.15
N LEU A 271 -24.27 -7.31 0.61
CA LEU A 271 -25.55 -6.71 0.94
C LEU A 271 -26.23 -6.11 -0.29
N ASN A 272 -25.50 -5.37 -1.10
CA ASN A 272 -25.96 -4.77 -2.34
C ASN A 272 -25.04 -5.12 -3.53
N PRO A 273 -25.31 -6.23 -4.23
CA PRO A 273 -24.50 -6.65 -5.40
C PRO A 273 -24.51 -5.64 -6.55
N LYS A 274 -25.39 -4.65 -6.52
CA LYS A 274 -25.53 -3.56 -7.50
C LYS A 274 -24.99 -2.23 -7.00
N ASN A 275 -24.20 -2.21 -5.93
CA ASN A 275 -23.63 -0.97 -5.43
C ASN A 275 -22.59 -0.42 -6.41
N ASN A 276 -22.98 0.59 -7.21
CA ASN A 276 -22.15 1.17 -8.26
C ASN A 276 -20.84 1.75 -7.71
N ARG A 277 -20.85 2.33 -6.50
CA ARG A 277 -19.65 2.88 -5.84
C ARG A 277 -18.64 1.77 -5.54
N ALA A 278 -19.07 0.69 -4.89
CA ALA A 278 -18.20 -0.44 -4.59
C ALA A 278 -17.66 -1.14 -5.85
N ILE A 279 -18.52 -1.31 -6.88
CA ILE A 279 -18.09 -1.90 -8.16
C ILE A 279 -17.04 -1.03 -8.85
N LYS A 280 -17.19 0.31 -8.83
CA LYS A 280 -16.19 1.23 -9.42
C LYS A 280 -14.87 1.21 -8.65
N VAL A 281 -14.88 1.13 -7.31
CA VAL A 281 -13.65 0.95 -6.51
C VAL A 281 -12.95 -0.35 -6.87
N ARG A 282 -13.69 -1.46 -6.98
CA ARG A 282 -13.15 -2.74 -7.44
C ARG A 282 -12.56 -2.62 -8.85
N ALA A 283 -13.27 -2.02 -9.79
CA ALA A 283 -12.80 -1.83 -11.16
C ALA A 283 -11.53 -0.95 -11.23
N SER A 284 -11.39 0.04 -10.35
CA SER A 284 -10.16 0.84 -10.25
C SER A 284 -8.96 -0.03 -9.86
N LEU A 285 -9.11 -0.91 -8.88
CA LEU A 285 -8.05 -1.86 -8.49
C LEU A 285 -7.72 -2.84 -9.62
N GLU A 286 -8.73 -3.32 -10.33
CA GLU A 286 -8.55 -4.21 -11.49
C GLU A 286 -7.80 -3.50 -12.64
N ILE A 287 -8.07 -2.21 -12.89
CA ILE A 287 -7.32 -1.39 -13.85
C ILE A 287 -5.87 -1.24 -13.42
N ASP A 288 -5.63 -0.89 -12.17
CA ASP A 288 -4.29 -0.69 -11.60
C ASP A 288 -3.46 -1.98 -11.62
N ASN A 289 -4.13 -3.12 -11.64
CA ASN A 289 -3.54 -4.45 -11.71
C ASN A 289 -3.42 -5.00 -13.14
N ASN A 290 -3.70 -4.20 -14.15
CA ASN A 290 -3.74 -4.60 -15.57
C ASN A 290 -4.70 -5.76 -15.87
N GLN A 291 -5.72 -5.98 -15.03
CA GLN A 291 -6.79 -6.95 -15.23
C GLN A 291 -7.92 -6.34 -16.06
N TRP A 292 -7.57 -5.89 -17.25
CA TRP A 292 -8.43 -5.03 -18.08
C TRP A 292 -9.75 -5.66 -18.51
N ASP A 293 -9.77 -6.97 -18.77
CA ASP A 293 -11.01 -7.64 -19.17
C ASP A 293 -11.96 -7.82 -17.98
N THR A 294 -11.43 -8.09 -16.79
CA THR A 294 -12.19 -8.13 -15.52
C THR A 294 -12.74 -6.74 -15.17
N ALA A 295 -11.88 -5.72 -15.25
CA ALA A 295 -12.29 -4.33 -15.03
C ALA A 295 -13.40 -3.89 -15.99
N ARG A 296 -13.29 -4.28 -17.27
CA ARG A 296 -14.34 -4.00 -18.26
C ARG A 296 -15.66 -4.67 -17.89
N ALA A 297 -15.62 -5.93 -17.46
CA ALA A 297 -16.83 -6.65 -17.02
C ALA A 297 -17.47 -6.00 -15.78
N SER A 298 -16.65 -5.56 -14.79
CA SER A 298 -17.12 -4.79 -13.63
C SER A 298 -17.79 -3.48 -14.05
N LEU A 299 -17.19 -2.74 -14.97
CA LEU A 299 -17.75 -1.49 -15.47
C LEU A 299 -19.00 -1.71 -16.35
N ASP A 300 -19.06 -2.80 -17.11
CA ASP A 300 -20.26 -3.17 -17.86
C ASP A 300 -21.42 -3.52 -16.92
N GLN A 301 -21.15 -4.09 -15.73
CA GLN A 301 -22.15 -4.27 -14.68
C GLN A 301 -22.71 -2.92 -14.21
N VAL A 302 -21.86 -1.91 -13.93
CA VAL A 302 -22.32 -0.55 -13.60
C VAL A 302 -23.18 0.03 -14.72
N LEU A 303 -22.71 -0.04 -15.97
CA LEU A 303 -23.42 0.50 -17.13
C LEU A 303 -24.70 -0.23 -17.49
N SER A 304 -24.89 -1.48 -17.00
CA SER A 304 -26.17 -2.20 -17.09
C SER A 304 -27.21 -1.65 -16.12
N ILE A 305 -26.80 -0.99 -15.05
CA ILE A 305 -27.65 -0.35 -14.05
C ILE A 305 -27.89 1.11 -14.44
N ASP A 306 -26.83 1.84 -14.70
CA ASP A 306 -26.83 3.22 -15.20
C ASP A 306 -25.96 3.34 -16.47
N LYS A 307 -26.58 3.30 -17.63
CA LYS A 307 -25.92 3.40 -18.94
C LYS A 307 -25.19 4.74 -19.18
N ASP A 308 -25.54 5.76 -18.42
CA ASP A 308 -25.04 7.13 -18.52
C ASP A 308 -24.08 7.48 -17.36
N ASP A 309 -23.62 6.51 -16.53
CA ASP A 309 -22.60 6.71 -15.49
C ASP A 309 -21.28 7.17 -16.14
N VAL A 310 -21.06 8.49 -16.12
CA VAL A 310 -19.91 9.14 -16.79
C VAL A 310 -18.57 8.72 -16.21
N GLU A 311 -18.53 8.39 -14.93
CA GLU A 311 -17.30 7.90 -14.28
C GLU A 311 -16.94 6.48 -14.76
N ALA A 312 -17.91 5.58 -14.84
CA ALA A 312 -17.71 4.23 -15.39
C ALA A 312 -17.30 4.29 -16.87
N ILE A 313 -17.88 5.22 -17.66
CA ILE A 313 -17.49 5.46 -19.05
C ILE A 313 -16.04 5.97 -19.11
N ALA A 314 -15.63 6.91 -18.23
CA ALA A 314 -14.26 7.43 -18.16
C ALA A 314 -13.26 6.33 -17.75
N MET A 315 -13.63 5.46 -16.83
CA MET A 315 -12.80 4.30 -16.45
C MET A 315 -12.64 3.30 -17.60
N LYS A 316 -13.69 3.05 -18.39
CA LYS A 316 -13.56 2.25 -19.64
C LYS A 316 -12.68 2.95 -20.68
N ALA A 317 -12.79 4.27 -20.79
CA ALA A 317 -11.92 5.05 -21.66
C ALA A 317 -10.46 4.98 -21.19
N THR A 318 -10.21 4.91 -19.87
CA THR A 318 -8.89 4.70 -19.31
C THR A 318 -8.28 3.38 -19.77
N ILE A 319 -9.03 2.28 -19.77
CA ILE A 319 -8.56 0.99 -20.28
C ILE A 319 -8.17 1.09 -21.75
N ALA A 320 -9.01 1.75 -22.58
CA ALA A 320 -8.71 1.96 -24.00
C ALA A 320 -7.44 2.81 -24.19
N TRP A 321 -7.29 3.86 -23.39
CA TRP A 321 -6.14 4.76 -23.42
C TRP A 321 -4.83 4.03 -23.02
N LEU A 322 -4.87 3.21 -21.96
CA LEU A 322 -3.72 2.41 -21.51
C LEU A 322 -3.24 1.42 -22.57
N ARG A 323 -4.18 0.90 -23.37
CA ARG A 323 -3.90 -0.03 -24.49
C ARG A 323 -3.59 0.69 -25.82
N ASP A 324 -3.46 2.02 -25.80
CA ASP A 324 -3.27 2.86 -26.99
C ASP A 324 -4.39 2.68 -28.07
N ASP A 325 -5.60 2.23 -27.67
CA ASP A 325 -6.79 2.17 -28.53
C ASP A 325 -7.48 3.53 -28.60
N THR A 326 -6.88 4.41 -29.41
CA THR A 326 -7.38 5.78 -29.59
C THR A 326 -8.81 5.82 -30.11
N LYS A 327 -9.22 4.88 -30.95
CA LYS A 327 -10.57 4.85 -31.51
C LYS A 327 -11.64 4.64 -30.43
N THR A 328 -11.46 3.61 -29.61
CA THR A 328 -12.40 3.32 -28.51
C THR A 328 -12.35 4.42 -27.45
N TYR A 329 -11.18 4.96 -27.14
CA TYR A 329 -11.06 6.11 -26.24
C TYR A 329 -11.90 7.31 -26.70
N GLU A 330 -11.78 7.71 -27.96
CA GLU A 330 -12.53 8.85 -28.52
C GLU A 330 -14.05 8.60 -28.56
N GLN A 331 -14.47 7.35 -28.81
CA GLN A 331 -15.89 6.97 -28.76
C GLN A 331 -16.45 7.11 -27.35
N LEU A 332 -15.75 6.60 -26.33
CA LEU A 332 -16.15 6.68 -24.93
C LEU A 332 -16.09 8.12 -24.40
N ARG A 333 -15.10 8.91 -24.84
CA ARG A 333 -15.04 10.32 -24.52
C ARG A 333 -16.29 11.05 -25.07
N THR A 334 -16.63 10.81 -26.32
CA THR A 334 -17.83 11.41 -26.94
C THR A 334 -19.09 11.02 -26.20
N GLN A 335 -19.21 9.76 -25.77
CA GLN A 335 -20.32 9.27 -24.96
C GLN A 335 -20.42 9.98 -23.62
N ALA A 336 -19.31 10.10 -22.86
CA ALA A 336 -19.30 10.78 -21.57
C ALA A 336 -19.75 12.24 -21.70
N PHE A 337 -19.23 12.97 -22.69
CA PHE A 337 -19.60 14.37 -22.92
C PHE A 337 -20.99 14.58 -23.53
N ALA A 338 -21.61 13.54 -24.07
CA ALA A 338 -23.02 13.58 -24.44
C ALA A 338 -23.94 13.51 -23.23
N SER A 339 -23.54 12.80 -22.17
CA SER A 339 -24.29 12.69 -20.90
C SER A 339 -24.02 13.89 -19.97
N ASP A 340 -22.75 14.31 -19.85
CA ASP A 340 -22.35 15.50 -19.11
C ASP A 340 -21.32 16.34 -19.90
N PRO A 341 -21.75 17.40 -20.60
CA PRO A 341 -20.84 18.25 -21.38
C PRO A 341 -19.77 18.98 -20.53
N ALA A 342 -19.96 19.10 -19.22
CA ALA A 342 -19.07 19.80 -18.31
C ALA A 342 -18.14 18.85 -17.53
N TYR A 343 -18.17 17.53 -17.78
CA TYR A 343 -17.45 16.51 -17.04
C TYR A 343 -15.92 16.56 -17.26
N ALA A 344 -15.29 17.62 -16.76
CA ALA A 344 -13.83 17.79 -16.85
C ALA A 344 -13.04 16.68 -16.11
N GLU A 345 -13.66 16.05 -15.11
CA GLU A 345 -13.07 14.91 -14.36
C GLU A 345 -12.73 13.72 -15.26
N PHE A 346 -13.36 13.57 -16.43
CA PHE A 346 -13.03 12.57 -17.44
C PHE A 346 -11.52 12.48 -17.68
N TYR A 347 -10.88 13.61 -17.91
CA TYR A 347 -9.44 13.64 -18.19
C TYR A 347 -8.61 13.30 -16.97
N ARG A 348 -9.05 13.67 -15.75
CA ARG A 348 -8.36 13.33 -14.51
C ARG A 348 -8.44 11.85 -14.17
N VAL A 349 -9.56 11.18 -14.46
CA VAL A 349 -9.69 9.72 -14.30
C VAL A 349 -8.61 9.01 -15.12
N VAL A 350 -8.40 9.41 -16.37
CA VAL A 350 -7.35 8.88 -17.24
C VAL A 350 -5.95 9.29 -16.75
N ALA A 351 -5.76 10.55 -16.35
CA ALA A 351 -4.48 11.07 -15.88
C ALA A 351 -3.95 10.35 -14.64
N ARG A 352 -4.83 9.95 -13.71
CA ARG A 352 -4.45 9.15 -12.52
C ARG A 352 -3.79 7.82 -12.92
N SER A 353 -4.36 7.10 -13.85
CA SER A 353 -3.78 5.86 -14.37
C SER A 353 -2.50 6.12 -15.18
N ALA A 354 -2.44 7.22 -15.95
CA ALA A 354 -1.23 7.63 -16.64
C ALA A 354 -0.06 7.90 -15.67
N VAL A 355 -0.34 8.51 -14.51
CA VAL A 355 0.66 8.71 -13.45
C VAL A 355 1.16 7.39 -12.89
N ARG A 356 0.31 6.41 -12.66
CA ARG A 356 0.70 5.08 -12.17
C ARG A 356 1.58 4.30 -13.15
N GLU A 357 1.34 4.49 -14.45
CA GLU A 357 2.15 3.92 -15.54
C GLU A 357 3.37 4.78 -15.90
N HIS A 358 3.79 5.74 -15.06
CA HIS A 358 4.92 6.64 -15.29
C HIS A 358 4.82 7.47 -16.59
N ARG A 359 3.62 7.61 -17.16
CA ARG A 359 3.33 8.40 -18.38
C ARG A 359 3.07 9.87 -18.01
N TYR A 360 4.00 10.49 -17.26
CA TYR A 360 3.79 11.82 -16.65
C TYR A 360 3.57 12.94 -17.66
N VAL A 361 4.24 12.93 -18.82
CA VAL A 361 4.04 13.95 -19.87
C VAL A 361 2.60 13.90 -20.35
N GLU A 362 2.08 12.71 -20.61
CA GLU A 362 0.71 12.51 -21.08
C GLU A 362 -0.30 12.83 -19.96
N ALA A 363 0.02 12.49 -18.71
CA ALA A 363 -0.82 12.85 -17.56
C ALA A 363 -0.95 14.38 -17.42
N ILE A 364 0.15 15.13 -17.56
CA ILE A 364 0.12 16.60 -17.53
C ILE A 364 -0.75 17.15 -18.65
N GLU A 365 -0.68 16.61 -19.87
CA GLU A 365 -1.51 17.05 -20.97
C GLU A 365 -3.01 16.74 -20.75
N LEU A 366 -3.33 15.61 -20.13
CA LEU A 366 -4.70 15.28 -19.71
C LEU A 366 -5.21 16.27 -18.63
N GLU A 367 -4.39 16.56 -17.63
CA GLU A 367 -4.76 17.56 -16.60
C GLU A 367 -4.98 18.95 -17.23
N LYS A 368 -4.17 19.36 -18.20
CA LYS A 368 -4.37 20.60 -18.95
C LYS A 368 -5.66 20.60 -19.77
N GLN A 369 -6.06 19.45 -20.31
CA GLN A 369 -7.37 19.34 -20.99
C GLN A 369 -8.52 19.51 -19.99
N ALA A 370 -8.40 18.95 -18.78
CA ALA A 370 -9.37 19.17 -17.72
C ALA A 370 -9.46 20.65 -17.33
N ILE A 371 -8.32 21.33 -17.17
CA ILE A 371 -8.26 22.77 -16.85
C ILE A 371 -8.83 23.64 -18.00
N LYS A 372 -8.58 23.27 -19.24
CA LYS A 372 -9.16 23.99 -20.40
C LYS A 372 -10.68 23.93 -20.41
N GLN A 373 -11.26 22.80 -19.98
CA GLN A 373 -12.70 22.63 -19.89
C GLN A 373 -13.29 23.31 -18.66
N LYS A 374 -12.60 23.23 -17.51
CA LYS A 374 -12.98 23.87 -16.24
C LYS A 374 -11.78 24.68 -15.71
N PRO A 375 -11.71 26.00 -16.00
CA PRO A 375 -10.56 26.83 -15.64
C PRO A 375 -10.26 26.97 -14.13
N ASP A 376 -11.23 26.70 -13.27
CA ASP A 376 -11.14 26.69 -11.81
C ASP A 376 -11.00 25.28 -11.23
N PHE A 377 -10.49 24.33 -12.04
CA PHE A 377 -10.29 22.96 -11.60
C PHE A 377 -8.95 22.80 -10.85
N TYR A 378 -8.93 23.20 -9.59
CA TYR A 378 -7.71 23.28 -8.78
C TYR A 378 -7.06 21.93 -8.55
N GLU A 379 -7.84 20.86 -8.43
CA GLU A 379 -7.31 19.50 -8.32
C GLU A 379 -6.54 19.07 -9.60
N ALA A 380 -6.98 19.50 -10.78
CA ALA A 380 -6.26 19.26 -12.02
C ALA A 380 -4.96 20.08 -12.10
N MET A 381 -5.00 21.34 -11.61
CA MET A 381 -3.79 22.17 -11.50
C MET A 381 -2.77 21.53 -10.55
N ALA A 382 -3.21 20.99 -9.41
CA ALA A 382 -2.35 20.26 -8.48
C ALA A 382 -1.78 18.99 -9.12
N GLY A 383 -2.58 18.24 -9.87
CA GLY A 383 -2.16 17.07 -10.64
C GLY A 383 -1.06 17.39 -11.64
N ALA A 384 -1.25 18.46 -12.44
CA ALA A 384 -0.24 18.95 -13.38
C ALA A 384 1.05 19.37 -12.66
N GLY A 385 0.95 20.11 -11.55
CA GLY A 385 2.09 20.55 -10.75
C GLY A 385 2.93 19.39 -10.22
N LEU A 386 2.28 18.38 -9.61
CA LEU A 386 2.95 17.17 -9.14
C LEU A 386 3.56 16.37 -10.31
N GLY A 387 2.89 16.34 -11.46
CA GLY A 387 3.43 15.73 -12.69
C GLY A 387 4.74 16.37 -13.13
N TYR A 388 4.82 17.70 -13.15
CA TYR A 388 6.05 18.42 -13.46
C TYR A 388 7.19 18.16 -12.45
N LEU A 389 6.86 18.08 -11.14
CA LEU A 389 7.87 17.72 -10.12
C LEU A 389 8.43 16.31 -10.33
N ARG A 390 7.61 15.36 -10.78
CA ARG A 390 8.06 14.01 -11.12
C ARG A 390 8.98 13.97 -12.34
N LEU A 391 8.85 14.92 -13.24
CA LEU A 391 9.76 15.11 -14.37
C LEU A 391 11.03 15.93 -14.02
N GLY A 392 11.17 16.40 -12.75
CA GLY A 392 12.27 17.25 -12.31
C GLY A 392 12.16 18.72 -12.74
N MET A 393 10.99 19.12 -13.24
CA MET A 393 10.68 20.48 -13.68
C MET A 393 10.10 21.28 -12.50
N GLU A 394 10.96 21.59 -11.54
CA GLU A 394 10.55 22.15 -10.25
C GLU A 394 9.84 23.50 -10.39
N LYS A 395 10.37 24.38 -11.25
CA LYS A 395 9.80 25.73 -11.45
C LYS A 395 8.36 25.65 -11.95
N GLU A 396 8.14 24.90 -13.03
CA GLU A 396 6.83 24.71 -13.62
C GLU A 396 5.87 24.01 -12.64
N GLY A 397 6.40 23.01 -11.91
CA GLY A 397 5.63 22.29 -10.89
C GLY A 397 5.10 23.22 -9.80
N LEU A 398 5.98 24.07 -9.25
CA LEU A 398 5.60 25.01 -8.19
C LEU A 398 4.66 26.11 -8.70
N GLU A 399 4.83 26.60 -9.92
CA GLU A 399 3.90 27.56 -10.51
C GLU A 399 2.47 27.03 -10.61
N TRP A 400 2.29 25.74 -10.96
CA TRP A 400 0.98 25.10 -11.02
C TRP A 400 0.41 24.81 -9.63
N LEU A 401 1.25 24.37 -8.68
CA LEU A 401 0.84 24.12 -7.30
C LEU A 401 0.42 25.42 -6.58
N ASP A 402 1.14 26.54 -6.81
CA ASP A 402 0.75 27.84 -6.26
C ASP A 402 -0.62 28.31 -6.79
N LYS A 403 -0.88 28.13 -8.10
CA LYS A 403 -2.20 28.41 -8.66
C LYS A 403 -3.30 27.55 -8.03
N ALA A 404 -3.02 26.25 -7.84
CA ALA A 404 -3.96 25.35 -7.19
C ALA A 404 -4.23 25.77 -5.74
N TYR A 405 -3.19 26.10 -4.99
CA TYR A 405 -3.28 26.53 -3.59
C TYR A 405 -4.07 27.83 -3.40
N ARG A 406 -3.87 28.81 -4.27
CA ARG A 406 -4.61 30.08 -4.22
C ARG A 406 -6.11 29.90 -4.42
N GLY A 407 -6.53 28.88 -5.15
CA GLY A 407 -7.94 28.57 -5.36
C GLY A 407 -8.51 27.54 -4.40
N ASP A 408 -7.66 26.65 -3.90
CA ASP A 408 -8.01 25.58 -2.96
C ASP A 408 -6.88 25.34 -1.95
N GLY A 409 -6.88 26.10 -0.88
CA GLY A 409 -5.90 26.00 0.22
C GLY A 409 -6.08 24.77 1.13
N TYR A 410 -7.07 23.93 0.89
CA TYR A 410 -7.39 22.77 1.74
C TYR A 410 -6.82 21.45 1.22
N ASN A 411 -6.22 21.43 0.02
CA ASN A 411 -5.61 20.24 -0.53
C ASN A 411 -4.29 19.91 0.18
N VAL A 412 -4.30 18.89 1.05
CA VAL A 412 -3.18 18.52 1.92
C VAL A 412 -1.90 18.23 1.12
N ARG A 413 -2.01 17.53 -0.02
CA ARG A 413 -0.84 17.23 -0.86
C ARG A 413 -0.21 18.49 -1.43
N THR A 414 -1.01 19.44 -1.85
CA THR A 414 -0.53 20.73 -2.39
C THR A 414 0.18 21.51 -1.30
N VAL A 415 -0.45 21.65 -0.12
CA VAL A 415 0.12 22.37 1.02
C VAL A 415 1.43 21.78 1.48
N ASN A 416 1.47 20.46 1.70
CA ASN A 416 2.68 19.78 2.14
C ASN A 416 3.82 19.94 1.14
N THR A 417 3.52 19.78 -0.17
CA THR A 417 4.52 19.89 -1.22
C THR A 417 5.08 21.30 -1.34
N LEU A 418 4.23 22.34 -1.30
CA LEU A 418 4.68 23.71 -1.31
C LEU A 418 5.55 24.03 -0.08
N ASN A 419 5.12 23.62 1.13
CA ASN A 419 5.91 23.81 2.34
C ASN A 419 7.29 23.15 2.26
N LEU A 420 7.35 21.92 1.70
CA LEU A 420 8.62 21.24 1.50
C LEU A 420 9.56 22.03 0.57
N PHE A 421 9.05 22.43 -0.60
CA PHE A 421 9.87 23.09 -1.63
C PHE A 421 10.21 24.55 -1.32
N GLU A 422 9.34 25.30 -0.65
CA GLU A 422 9.54 26.72 -0.38
C GLU A 422 10.18 26.97 0.97
N GLN A 423 9.91 26.15 1.99
CA GLN A 423 10.36 26.39 3.36
C GLN A 423 11.50 25.47 3.81
N THR A 424 11.52 24.21 3.36
CA THR A 424 12.43 23.18 3.87
C THR A 424 13.65 23.00 2.96
N ILE A 425 13.41 22.67 1.69
CA ILE A 425 14.49 22.37 0.73
C ILE A 425 15.50 23.51 0.60
N PRO A 426 15.11 24.79 0.47
CA PRO A 426 16.10 25.88 0.31
C PRO A 426 17.01 26.07 1.51
N LYS A 427 16.60 25.64 2.70
CA LYS A 427 17.37 25.79 3.93
C LYS A 427 18.29 24.60 4.20
N LEU A 428 17.80 23.39 3.93
CA LEU A 428 18.43 22.17 4.39
C LEU A 428 19.14 21.37 3.29
N TYR A 429 18.86 21.64 2.03
CA TYR A 429 19.36 20.84 0.93
C TYR A 429 20.09 21.68 -0.13
N SER A 430 21.05 21.07 -0.79
CA SER A 430 21.76 21.66 -1.91
C SER A 430 22.08 20.62 -2.98
N PHE A 431 22.24 21.09 -4.23
CA PHE A 431 22.61 20.23 -5.34
C PHE A 431 24.13 20.12 -5.52
N GLU A 432 24.58 18.93 -5.95
CA GLU A 432 25.84 18.71 -6.65
C GLU A 432 25.55 18.19 -8.06
N THR A 433 26.41 18.51 -9.01
CA THR A 433 26.28 18.07 -10.38
C THR A 433 27.52 17.27 -10.77
N THR A 434 27.29 16.02 -11.20
CA THR A 434 28.31 15.17 -11.77
C THR A 434 28.16 15.10 -13.31
N LYS A 435 28.83 14.18 -13.97
CA LYS A 435 28.72 14.03 -15.43
C LYS A 435 27.31 13.67 -15.88
N ASN A 436 26.67 12.72 -15.17
CA ASN A 436 25.37 12.16 -15.59
C ASN A 436 24.24 12.44 -14.59
N PHE A 437 24.55 12.98 -13.41
CA PHE A 437 23.58 13.20 -12.34
C PHE A 437 23.54 14.65 -11.86
N ARG A 438 22.37 15.06 -11.37
CA ARG A 438 22.17 16.22 -10.51
C ARG A 438 21.61 15.72 -9.19
N ILE A 439 22.41 15.79 -8.11
CA ILE A 439 22.15 15.11 -6.85
C ILE A 439 21.81 16.13 -5.77
N ARG A 440 20.66 15.98 -5.11
CA ARG A 440 20.25 16.74 -3.93
C ARG A 440 20.66 16.00 -2.68
N PHE A 441 21.45 16.67 -1.83
CA PHE A 441 21.87 16.17 -0.54
C PHE A 441 21.35 17.07 0.59
N HIS A 442 21.12 16.49 1.75
CA HIS A 442 21.05 17.28 2.98
C HIS A 442 22.43 17.88 3.28
N ASN A 443 22.46 19.15 3.69
CA ASN A 443 23.72 19.89 3.84
C ASN A 443 24.69 19.24 4.85
N ASP A 444 24.17 18.64 5.91
CA ASP A 444 24.98 17.99 6.95
C ASP A 444 25.61 16.65 6.50
N GLU A 445 25.01 15.95 5.55
CA GLU A 445 25.52 14.67 5.05
C GLU A 445 26.39 14.84 3.79
N LYS A 446 26.17 15.91 3.04
CA LYS A 446 26.71 16.14 1.71
C LYS A 446 28.20 15.85 1.60
N ALA A 447 28.99 16.48 2.47
CA ALA A 447 30.44 16.47 2.38
C ALA A 447 31.05 15.05 2.52
N GLY A 448 30.47 14.21 3.35
CA GLY A 448 30.92 12.82 3.55
C GLY A 448 30.27 11.86 2.57
N LEU A 449 28.93 11.95 2.41
CA LEU A 449 28.17 10.99 1.59
C LEU A 449 28.51 11.12 0.09
N ALA A 450 28.66 12.33 -0.44
CA ALA A 450 28.98 12.57 -1.85
C ALA A 450 30.24 11.83 -2.31
N ARG A 451 31.26 11.75 -1.46
CA ARG A 451 32.51 11.05 -1.75
C ARG A 451 32.34 9.56 -2.11
N TYR A 452 31.33 8.91 -1.58
CA TYR A 452 31.03 7.49 -1.86
C TYR A 452 29.94 7.35 -2.92
N LEU A 453 28.93 8.19 -2.85
CA LEU A 453 27.74 8.07 -3.67
C LEU A 453 28.03 8.46 -5.15
N GLU A 454 28.66 9.61 -5.39
CA GLU A 454 28.92 10.09 -6.75
C GLU A 454 29.69 9.07 -7.61
N PRO A 455 30.87 8.55 -7.18
CA PRO A 455 31.60 7.58 -7.98
C PRO A 455 30.87 6.26 -8.12
N THR A 456 30.02 5.88 -7.15
CA THR A 456 29.20 4.67 -7.23
C THR A 456 28.13 4.81 -8.28
N MET A 457 27.39 5.93 -8.30
CA MET A 457 26.32 6.16 -9.28
C MET A 457 26.85 6.35 -10.71
N GLU A 458 27.95 7.06 -10.87
CA GLU A 458 28.59 7.21 -12.20
C GLU A 458 29.08 5.86 -12.76
N ARG A 459 29.63 4.99 -11.90
CA ARG A 459 29.98 3.62 -12.28
C ARG A 459 28.75 2.79 -12.65
N ALA A 460 27.68 2.86 -11.85
CA ALA A 460 26.43 2.18 -12.14
C ALA A 460 25.85 2.59 -13.50
N PHE A 461 25.78 3.90 -13.73
CA PHE A 461 25.30 4.46 -14.99
C PHE A 461 26.13 3.98 -16.20
N ALA A 462 27.45 4.05 -16.10
CA ALA A 462 28.34 3.63 -17.17
C ALA A 462 28.23 2.13 -17.47
N ASP A 463 28.10 1.29 -16.44
CA ASP A 463 27.91 -0.16 -16.59
C ASP A 463 26.57 -0.48 -17.28
N MET A 464 25.47 0.13 -16.81
CA MET A 464 24.17 -0.09 -17.43
C MET A 464 24.12 0.45 -18.87
N VAL A 465 24.68 1.63 -19.16
CA VAL A 465 24.77 2.14 -20.55
C VAL A 465 25.45 1.13 -21.46
N LYS A 466 26.55 0.54 -21.00
CA LYS A 466 27.28 -0.48 -21.77
C LYS A 466 26.45 -1.74 -22.00
N ARG A 467 25.78 -2.24 -20.98
CA ARG A 467 25.01 -3.50 -21.04
C ARG A 467 23.70 -3.36 -21.83
N TYR A 468 22.99 -2.24 -21.64
CA TYR A 468 21.73 -1.97 -22.35
C TYR A 468 21.94 -1.47 -23.80
N GLY A 469 23.12 -0.96 -24.14
CA GLY A 469 23.32 -0.27 -25.40
C GLY A 469 22.38 0.94 -25.58
N PHE A 470 22.05 1.59 -24.48
CA PHE A 470 21.11 2.71 -24.39
C PHE A 470 21.61 3.72 -23.37
N THR A 471 21.46 5.00 -23.69
CA THR A 471 21.77 6.10 -22.76
C THR A 471 20.49 6.83 -22.38
N PRO A 472 20.08 6.79 -21.12
CA PRO A 472 18.95 7.58 -20.64
C PRO A 472 19.17 9.09 -20.79
N LYS A 473 18.08 9.85 -20.72
CA LYS A 473 18.16 11.32 -20.67
C LYS A 473 18.93 11.74 -19.41
N THR A 474 19.87 12.66 -19.58
CA THR A 474 20.68 13.23 -18.51
C THR A 474 20.48 14.73 -18.38
N PRO A 475 20.73 15.33 -17.23
CA PRO A 475 21.07 14.65 -15.98
C PRO A 475 19.90 13.81 -15.42
N VAL A 476 20.20 12.65 -14.83
CA VAL A 476 19.26 11.97 -13.94
C VAL A 476 19.26 12.75 -12.64
N VAL A 477 18.10 13.12 -12.16
CA VAL A 477 17.97 13.83 -10.87
C VAL A 477 17.86 12.80 -9.77
N LEU A 478 18.74 12.88 -8.79
CA LEU A 478 18.73 12.03 -7.61
C LEU A 478 18.52 12.88 -6.37
N GLU A 479 17.48 12.63 -5.61
CA GLU A 479 17.12 13.42 -4.44
C GLU A 479 17.14 12.53 -3.19
N LEU A 480 18.05 12.84 -2.26
CA LEU A 480 18.23 12.13 -1.00
C LEU A 480 17.67 12.96 0.15
N TYR A 481 16.79 12.35 0.93
CA TYR A 481 16.13 13.02 2.05
C TYR A 481 16.59 12.42 3.39
N ALA A 482 17.02 13.29 4.30
CA ALA A 482 17.49 12.94 5.65
C ALA A 482 16.35 12.77 6.68
N ASP A 483 15.12 12.95 6.23
CA ASP A 483 13.90 12.82 7.04
C ASP A 483 12.83 12.04 6.28
N LYS A 484 12.20 11.05 6.94
CA LYS A 484 11.21 10.15 6.33
C LYS A 484 9.97 10.89 5.85
N THR A 485 9.50 11.87 6.63
CA THR A 485 8.32 12.68 6.27
C THR A 485 8.60 13.55 5.06
N GLN A 486 9.77 14.19 4.99
CA GLN A 486 10.16 14.99 3.83
C GLN A 486 10.28 14.12 2.56
N TYR A 487 10.85 12.92 2.68
CA TYR A 487 10.89 11.95 1.60
C TYR A 487 9.49 11.56 1.13
N ALA A 488 8.60 11.23 2.06
CA ALA A 488 7.23 10.84 1.77
C ALA A 488 6.43 11.98 1.11
N VAL A 489 6.54 13.20 1.63
CA VAL A 489 5.92 14.40 1.05
C VAL A 489 6.46 14.66 -0.37
N ARG A 490 7.78 14.57 -0.59
CA ARG A 490 8.36 14.73 -1.94
C ARG A 490 7.81 13.70 -2.93
N THR A 491 7.63 12.49 -2.50
CA THR A 491 7.25 11.34 -3.34
C THR A 491 5.75 11.30 -3.59
N ALA A 492 4.94 11.41 -2.53
CA ALA A 492 3.49 11.24 -2.58
C ALA A 492 2.68 12.51 -2.24
N GLY A 493 3.32 13.55 -1.69
CA GLY A 493 2.65 14.73 -1.12
C GLY A 493 2.02 14.49 0.26
N LEU A 494 2.22 13.29 0.84
CA LEU A 494 1.66 12.85 2.12
C LEU A 494 2.79 12.43 3.07
N PRO A 495 2.57 12.42 4.41
CA PRO A 495 3.65 12.29 5.39
C PRO A 495 4.22 10.87 5.56
N ASP A 496 3.62 9.87 4.93
CA ASP A 496 4.03 8.47 5.05
C ASP A 496 4.01 7.74 3.71
N ILE A 497 4.99 6.85 3.51
CA ILE A 497 5.10 5.95 2.36
C ILE A 497 5.97 4.74 2.72
N ALA A 498 5.57 3.56 2.31
CA ALA A 498 6.25 2.29 2.62
C ALA A 498 7.38 1.92 1.62
N ALA A 499 8.01 2.90 0.94
CA ALA A 499 9.10 2.65 -0.01
C ALA A 499 10.41 3.26 0.48
N LEU A 500 11.54 2.65 0.15
CA LEU A 500 12.89 3.14 0.48
C LEU A 500 13.44 4.09 -0.59
N GLY A 501 13.04 3.87 -1.82
CA GLY A 501 13.31 4.68 -3.00
C GLY A 501 12.12 4.65 -3.94
N VAL A 502 12.01 5.63 -4.84
CA VAL A 502 11.01 5.68 -5.91
C VAL A 502 11.62 6.35 -7.14
N CYS A 503 11.47 5.69 -8.29
CA CYS A 503 11.89 6.22 -9.58
C CYS A 503 10.71 6.74 -10.40
N PHE A 504 10.82 7.97 -10.85
CA PHE A 504 9.86 8.61 -11.78
C PHE A 504 10.35 8.61 -13.23
N GLY A 505 11.28 7.71 -13.58
CA GLY A 505 11.84 7.58 -14.93
C GLY A 505 13.03 8.51 -15.20
N GLN A 506 13.06 9.76 -14.76
CA GLN A 506 14.23 10.66 -14.85
C GLN A 506 14.62 11.21 -13.48
N VAL A 507 13.74 11.16 -12.51
CA VAL A 507 13.96 11.56 -11.11
C VAL A 507 13.90 10.32 -10.24
N ILE A 508 14.88 10.16 -9.36
CA ILE A 508 14.91 9.19 -8.28
C ILE A 508 14.79 9.96 -6.98
N THR A 509 13.89 9.56 -6.10
CA THR A 509 13.83 10.04 -4.71
C THR A 509 14.13 8.88 -3.78
N ALA A 510 14.94 9.09 -2.76
CA ALA A 510 15.29 8.04 -1.82
C ALA A 510 15.55 8.62 -0.42
N MET A 511 15.48 7.76 0.59
CA MET A 511 15.96 8.08 1.92
C MET A 511 17.49 8.09 1.96
N SER A 512 18.07 8.93 2.80
CA SER A 512 19.52 8.96 3.05
C SER A 512 19.88 8.18 4.33
N PRO A 513 21.17 7.89 4.57
CA PRO A 513 21.62 7.24 5.80
C PRO A 513 21.19 7.91 7.11
N ALA A 514 20.88 9.19 7.12
CA ALA A 514 20.38 9.87 8.31
C ALA A 514 18.98 9.40 8.76
N THR A 515 18.20 8.79 7.89
CA THR A 515 16.86 8.27 8.24
C THR A 515 16.91 6.99 9.07
N GLY A 516 18.08 6.32 9.13
CA GLY A 516 18.31 5.04 9.80
C GLY A 516 19.07 4.05 8.93
N ASP A 517 19.15 2.82 9.38
CA ASP A 517 19.86 1.76 8.68
C ASP A 517 19.21 1.47 7.31
N LEU A 518 20.00 1.66 6.26
CA LEU A 518 19.59 1.55 4.86
C LEU A 518 20.80 1.29 3.98
N ASN A 519 20.79 0.24 3.19
CA ASN A 519 21.81 0.05 2.15
C ASN A 519 21.50 0.98 0.95
N TRP A 520 21.93 2.23 1.04
CA TRP A 520 21.69 3.25 0.02
C TRP A 520 22.28 2.84 -1.35
N GLY A 521 23.40 2.11 -1.35
CA GLY A 521 24.03 1.66 -2.59
C GLY A 521 23.14 0.69 -3.36
N MET A 522 22.58 -0.30 -2.67
CA MET A 522 21.66 -1.27 -3.25
C MET A 522 20.36 -0.60 -3.71
N VAL A 523 19.77 0.25 -2.86
CA VAL A 523 18.52 0.97 -3.20
C VAL A 523 18.71 1.85 -4.44
N LEU A 524 19.75 2.66 -4.47
CA LEU A 524 19.96 3.57 -5.61
C LEU A 524 20.35 2.85 -6.91
N TRP A 525 21.02 1.71 -6.81
CA TRP A 525 21.29 0.87 -7.97
C TRP A 525 20.02 0.26 -8.54
N HIS A 526 19.13 -0.23 -7.66
CA HIS A 526 17.79 -0.70 -8.01
C HIS A 526 16.98 0.40 -8.71
N GLU A 527 16.91 1.60 -8.11
CA GLU A 527 16.17 2.72 -8.69
C GLU A 527 16.73 3.18 -10.03
N LEU A 528 18.05 3.10 -10.21
CA LEU A 528 18.66 3.38 -11.50
C LEU A 528 18.26 2.35 -12.56
N GLY A 529 18.08 1.09 -12.18
CA GLY A 529 17.51 0.04 -13.05
C GLY A 529 16.16 0.46 -13.62
N HIS A 530 15.28 1.02 -12.79
CA HIS A 530 14.00 1.58 -13.24
C HIS A 530 14.17 2.73 -14.24
N VAL A 531 15.16 3.62 -14.08
CA VAL A 531 15.42 4.70 -15.05
C VAL A 531 15.64 4.13 -16.45
N PHE A 532 16.47 3.08 -16.55
CA PHE A 532 16.73 2.41 -17.83
C PHE A 532 15.49 1.70 -18.37
N ALA A 533 14.80 0.95 -17.54
CA ALA A 533 13.61 0.19 -17.93
C ALA A 533 12.47 1.10 -18.41
N ILE A 534 12.14 2.14 -17.65
CA ILE A 534 11.05 3.08 -17.93
C ILE A 534 11.35 3.87 -19.22
N GLN A 535 12.57 4.43 -19.35
CA GLN A 535 12.89 5.24 -20.52
C GLN A 535 13.03 4.41 -21.80
N LEU A 536 13.63 3.21 -21.73
CA LEU A 536 13.80 2.35 -22.90
C LEU A 536 12.47 1.76 -23.38
N SER A 537 11.52 1.57 -22.49
CA SER A 537 10.17 1.07 -22.78
C SER A 537 9.14 2.17 -23.04
N ASN A 538 9.55 3.44 -23.10
CA ASN A 538 8.62 4.58 -23.20
C ASN A 538 7.48 4.50 -22.14
N SER A 539 7.85 4.14 -20.89
CA SER A 539 6.92 3.99 -19.76
C SER A 539 5.82 2.93 -19.96
N ARG A 540 6.09 1.86 -20.70
CA ARG A 540 5.13 0.77 -20.97
C ARG A 540 5.59 -0.58 -20.43
N VAL A 541 6.72 -0.64 -19.71
CA VAL A 541 7.18 -1.87 -19.06
C VAL A 541 6.22 -2.23 -17.91
N PRO A 542 5.71 -3.47 -17.82
CA PRO A 542 4.85 -3.87 -16.71
C PRO A 542 5.64 -3.94 -15.39
N ARG A 543 4.96 -3.73 -14.28
CA ARG A 543 5.55 -3.65 -12.94
C ARG A 543 6.42 -4.85 -12.62
N TRP A 544 5.92 -6.07 -12.83
CA TRP A 544 6.68 -7.29 -12.53
C TRP A 544 8.03 -7.34 -13.25
N PHE A 545 8.09 -6.86 -14.50
CA PHE A 545 9.30 -6.93 -15.30
C PHE A 545 10.32 -5.86 -14.86
N THR A 546 9.86 -4.63 -14.58
CA THR A 546 10.76 -3.57 -14.12
C THR A 546 11.28 -3.82 -12.71
N GLU A 547 10.46 -4.34 -11.79
CA GLU A 547 10.89 -4.75 -10.44
C GLU A 547 11.89 -5.91 -10.52
N GLY A 548 11.55 -6.98 -11.26
CA GLY A 548 12.46 -8.11 -11.44
C GLY A 548 13.78 -7.73 -12.11
N LEU A 549 13.77 -6.78 -13.04
CA LEU A 549 14.98 -6.29 -13.69
C LEU A 549 15.83 -5.44 -12.75
N SER A 550 15.21 -4.58 -11.93
CA SER A 550 15.93 -3.75 -10.96
C SER A 550 16.59 -4.60 -9.86
N GLU A 551 15.93 -5.67 -9.39
CA GLU A 551 16.53 -6.67 -8.49
C GLU A 551 17.69 -7.42 -9.18
N TYR A 552 17.53 -7.81 -10.44
CA TYR A 552 18.60 -8.43 -11.22
C TYR A 552 19.83 -7.49 -11.38
N GLU A 553 19.61 -6.19 -11.51
CA GLU A 553 20.67 -5.19 -11.57
C GLU A 553 21.49 -5.14 -10.28
N THR A 554 20.87 -5.22 -9.11
CA THR A 554 21.59 -5.26 -7.83
C THR A 554 22.45 -6.50 -7.71
N LEU A 555 21.94 -7.66 -8.14
CA LEU A 555 22.69 -8.91 -8.18
C LEU A 555 23.91 -8.85 -9.10
N VAL A 556 23.76 -8.25 -10.30
CA VAL A 556 24.86 -8.07 -11.27
C VAL A 556 25.90 -7.08 -10.74
N ALA A 557 25.46 -6.04 -10.04
CA ALA A 557 26.35 -5.04 -9.44
C ALA A 557 27.25 -5.65 -8.38
N ARG A 558 26.66 -6.40 -7.48
CA ARG A 558 27.34 -7.00 -6.34
C ARG A 558 26.64 -8.32 -5.93
N PRO A 559 27.31 -9.45 -6.01
CA PRO A 559 26.73 -10.73 -5.57
C PRO A 559 26.31 -10.75 -4.08
N ASP A 560 26.96 -9.92 -3.24
CA ASP A 560 26.61 -9.76 -1.83
C ASP A 560 25.34 -8.90 -1.60
N TRP A 561 24.77 -8.30 -2.64
CA TRP A 561 23.45 -7.65 -2.60
C TRP A 561 22.31 -8.60 -2.99
N ARG A 562 22.61 -9.86 -3.19
CA ARG A 562 21.61 -10.87 -3.51
C ARG A 562 20.67 -11.07 -2.33
N ARG A 563 19.39 -10.86 -2.55
CA ARG A 563 18.34 -11.23 -1.59
C ARG A 563 17.79 -12.59 -1.97
N GLU A 564 17.81 -13.55 -1.03
CA GLU A 564 17.30 -14.89 -1.24
C GLU A 564 15.96 -15.04 -0.50
N ASN A 565 15.01 -15.70 -1.13
CA ASN A 565 13.76 -16.10 -0.53
C ASN A 565 13.27 -17.43 -1.14
N ASP A 566 14.22 -18.30 -1.44
CA ASP A 566 13.98 -19.59 -2.09
C ASP A 566 13.13 -20.53 -1.21
N SER A 567 13.25 -20.42 0.11
CA SER A 567 12.45 -21.18 1.07
C SER A 567 10.96 -20.87 0.98
N ASP A 568 10.57 -19.59 0.87
CA ASP A 568 9.17 -19.20 0.71
C ASP A 568 8.66 -19.51 -0.71
N LEU A 569 9.53 -19.36 -1.71
CA LEU A 569 9.22 -19.77 -3.08
C LEU A 569 8.99 -21.27 -3.17
N TYR A 570 9.78 -22.09 -2.46
CA TYR A 570 9.53 -23.52 -2.33
C TYR A 570 8.17 -23.81 -1.68
N GLY A 571 7.84 -23.11 -0.59
CA GLY A 571 6.52 -23.20 0.05
C GLY A 571 5.37 -22.92 -0.90
N ALA A 572 5.48 -21.85 -1.69
CA ALA A 572 4.49 -21.50 -2.71
C ALA A 572 4.39 -22.58 -3.81
N MET A 573 5.52 -23.09 -4.28
CA MET A 573 5.57 -24.17 -5.29
C MET A 573 4.96 -25.47 -4.76
N ALA A 574 5.30 -25.90 -3.58
CA ALA A 574 4.81 -27.14 -2.96
C ALA A 574 3.29 -27.11 -2.71
N ASN A 575 2.74 -25.93 -2.47
CA ASN A 575 1.30 -25.71 -2.24
C ASN A 575 0.53 -25.33 -3.52
N ASN A 576 1.12 -25.44 -4.70
CA ASN A 576 0.52 -25.02 -5.99
C ASN A 576 0.06 -23.55 -6.02
N ALA A 577 0.74 -22.68 -5.27
CA ALA A 577 0.41 -21.27 -5.16
C ALA A 577 1.29 -20.36 -6.05
N LEU A 578 2.15 -20.94 -6.90
CA LEU A 578 2.93 -20.14 -7.85
C LEU A 578 2.04 -19.67 -9.02
N PRO A 579 2.03 -18.37 -9.32
CA PRO A 579 1.34 -17.83 -10.49
C PRO A 579 2.04 -18.25 -11.80
N SER A 580 1.31 -18.17 -12.90
CA SER A 580 1.91 -18.18 -14.24
C SER A 580 2.74 -16.92 -14.47
N ILE A 581 3.81 -17.01 -15.27
CA ILE A 581 4.60 -15.83 -15.67
C ILE A 581 3.70 -14.75 -16.31
N GLY A 582 2.65 -15.18 -17.02
CA GLY A 582 1.69 -14.24 -17.61
C GLY A 582 0.88 -13.44 -16.60
N ASN A 583 0.76 -13.93 -15.36
CA ASN A 583 -0.04 -13.33 -14.29
C ASN A 583 0.80 -12.67 -13.20
N LEU A 584 2.13 -12.62 -13.35
CA LEU A 584 3.02 -12.06 -12.31
C LEU A 584 2.62 -10.63 -11.90
N ASN A 585 2.13 -9.82 -12.84
CA ASN A 585 1.74 -8.45 -12.52
C ASN A 585 0.61 -8.39 -11.48
N SER A 586 -0.32 -9.36 -11.50
CA SER A 586 -1.46 -9.41 -10.58
C SER A 586 -1.07 -9.78 -9.14
N GLU A 587 0.10 -10.35 -8.93
CA GLU A 587 0.56 -10.73 -7.61
C GLU A 587 0.99 -9.53 -6.74
N PHE A 588 1.31 -8.39 -7.35
CA PHE A 588 1.65 -7.16 -6.63
C PHE A 588 0.45 -6.47 -5.95
N MET A 589 -0.76 -6.91 -6.26
CA MET A 589 -2.02 -6.38 -5.72
C MET A 589 -2.81 -7.45 -4.97
N GLN A 590 -2.12 -8.43 -4.37
CA GLN A 590 -2.76 -9.42 -3.50
C GLN A 590 -2.98 -8.86 -2.09
N PRO A 591 -4.07 -9.23 -1.41
CA PRO A 591 -4.33 -8.83 -0.03
C PRO A 591 -3.29 -9.37 0.98
N ASP A 592 -2.62 -10.47 0.64
CA ASP A 592 -1.59 -11.09 1.48
C ASP A 592 -0.23 -10.43 1.23
N GLN A 593 0.32 -9.77 2.25
CA GLN A 593 1.64 -9.13 2.18
C GLN A 593 2.76 -10.12 1.86
N ASN A 594 2.68 -11.36 2.36
CA ASN A 594 3.67 -12.39 2.02
C ASN A 594 3.63 -12.75 0.54
N ALA A 595 2.43 -12.75 -0.06
CA ALA A 595 2.27 -12.93 -1.50
C ALA A 595 2.96 -11.84 -2.32
N VAL A 596 2.90 -10.60 -1.85
CA VAL A 596 3.58 -9.46 -2.50
C VAL A 596 5.10 -9.63 -2.42
N VAL A 597 5.65 -10.02 -1.26
CA VAL A 597 7.09 -10.31 -1.11
C VAL A 597 7.52 -11.43 -2.07
N VAL A 598 6.74 -12.50 -2.14
CA VAL A 598 7.00 -13.61 -3.09
C VAL A 598 6.92 -13.12 -4.54
N ALA A 599 6.01 -12.19 -4.87
CA ALA A 599 5.89 -11.62 -6.22
C ALA A 599 7.15 -10.84 -6.64
N TYR A 600 7.70 -10.00 -5.76
CA TYR A 600 8.97 -9.31 -6.01
C TYR A 600 10.09 -10.30 -6.28
N PHE A 601 10.27 -11.28 -5.40
CA PHE A 601 11.33 -12.28 -5.53
C PHE A 601 11.13 -13.18 -6.75
N LEU A 602 9.92 -13.66 -7.01
CA LEU A 602 9.61 -14.47 -8.17
C LEU A 602 9.84 -13.69 -9.49
N SER A 603 9.55 -12.41 -9.51
CA SER A 603 9.84 -11.52 -10.66
C SER A 603 11.35 -11.41 -10.88
N ALA A 604 12.14 -11.24 -9.82
CA ALA A 604 13.61 -11.22 -9.87
C ALA A 604 14.17 -12.53 -10.41
N VAL A 605 13.71 -13.66 -9.89
CA VAL A 605 14.14 -15.00 -10.32
C VAL A 605 13.72 -15.27 -11.77
N THR A 606 12.54 -14.80 -12.19
CA THR A 606 12.07 -14.94 -13.58
C THR A 606 12.95 -14.14 -14.55
N VAL A 607 13.27 -12.89 -14.23
CA VAL A 607 14.16 -12.06 -15.09
C VAL A 607 15.58 -12.64 -15.10
N GLU A 608 16.11 -13.09 -13.97
CA GLU A 608 17.40 -13.77 -13.88
C GLU A 608 17.43 -15.03 -14.78
N TRP A 609 16.38 -15.87 -14.70
CA TRP A 609 16.27 -17.07 -15.53
C TRP A 609 16.20 -16.74 -17.02
N LEU A 610 15.38 -15.74 -17.40
CA LEU A 610 15.31 -15.27 -18.80
C LEU A 610 16.65 -14.75 -19.28
N ALA A 611 17.33 -13.93 -18.47
CA ALA A 611 18.66 -13.37 -18.83
C ALA A 611 19.72 -14.46 -18.99
N ARG A 612 19.69 -15.51 -18.15
CA ARG A 612 20.61 -16.66 -18.22
C ARG A 612 20.31 -17.58 -19.40
N SER A 613 19.02 -17.87 -19.66
CA SER A 613 18.61 -18.84 -20.69
C SER A 613 18.67 -18.27 -22.11
N TYR A 614 18.33 -16.99 -22.28
CA TYR A 614 18.20 -16.35 -23.60
C TYR A 614 19.20 -15.20 -23.82
N GLY A 615 19.93 -14.80 -22.79
CA GLY A 615 20.91 -13.71 -22.81
C GLY A 615 20.31 -12.34 -22.50
N PHE A 616 21.08 -11.47 -21.84
CA PHE A 616 20.66 -10.12 -21.46
C PHE A 616 20.21 -9.24 -22.65
N PRO A 617 20.77 -9.35 -23.87
CA PRO A 617 20.25 -8.62 -25.03
C PRO A 617 18.76 -8.87 -25.31
N LYS A 618 18.23 -10.05 -24.94
CA LYS A 618 16.79 -10.37 -25.08
C LYS A 618 15.94 -9.63 -24.05
N ILE A 619 16.46 -9.35 -22.87
CA ILE A 619 15.82 -8.48 -21.87
C ILE A 619 15.71 -7.05 -22.43
N VAL A 620 16.78 -6.54 -23.04
CA VAL A 620 16.78 -5.23 -23.70
C VAL A 620 15.79 -5.18 -24.88
N GLU A 621 15.69 -6.26 -25.65
CA GLU A 621 14.71 -6.40 -26.74
C GLU A 621 13.27 -6.40 -26.19
N ALA A 622 13.01 -7.07 -25.06
CA ALA A 622 11.71 -7.05 -24.39
C ALA A 622 11.28 -5.64 -24.02
N LEU A 623 12.17 -4.84 -23.41
CA LEU A 623 11.89 -3.43 -23.09
C LEU A 623 11.49 -2.61 -24.32
N LYS A 624 12.19 -2.80 -25.44
CA LYS A 624 11.86 -2.12 -26.71
C LYS A 624 10.52 -2.57 -27.29
N LEU A 625 10.12 -3.83 -27.09
CA LEU A 625 8.83 -4.35 -27.53
C LEU A 625 7.69 -3.83 -26.65
N TYR A 626 7.88 -3.79 -25.35
CA TYR A 626 6.94 -3.09 -24.44
C TYR A 626 6.78 -1.62 -24.85
N GLY A 627 7.89 -0.94 -25.20
CA GLY A 627 7.86 0.44 -25.68
C GLY A 627 7.08 0.66 -26.99
N LYS A 628 6.76 -0.42 -27.72
CA LYS A 628 5.88 -0.43 -28.89
C LYS A 628 4.44 -0.81 -28.56
N GLY A 629 4.08 -0.89 -27.27
CA GLY A 629 2.73 -1.25 -26.81
C GLY A 629 2.41 -2.75 -26.87
N GLN A 630 3.43 -3.62 -27.01
CA GLN A 630 3.17 -5.06 -26.97
C GLN A 630 2.97 -5.55 -25.54
N GLU A 631 2.02 -6.44 -25.34
CA GLU A 631 1.71 -7.07 -24.05
C GLU A 631 2.65 -8.24 -23.74
N THR A 632 2.79 -8.60 -22.46
CA THR A 632 3.70 -9.64 -21.96
C THR A 632 3.68 -10.94 -22.76
N PRO A 633 2.53 -11.53 -23.14
CA PRO A 633 2.53 -12.78 -23.93
C PRO A 633 3.21 -12.64 -25.29
N ALA A 634 2.99 -11.52 -25.97
CA ALA A 634 3.58 -11.24 -27.28
C ALA A 634 5.09 -10.96 -27.15
N VAL A 635 5.48 -10.18 -26.16
CA VAL A 635 6.88 -9.85 -25.87
C VAL A 635 7.68 -11.10 -25.53
N LEU A 636 7.21 -11.93 -24.60
CA LEU A 636 7.91 -13.16 -24.22
C LEU A 636 8.02 -14.14 -25.39
N LYS A 637 6.95 -14.29 -26.20
CA LYS A 637 7.01 -15.10 -27.40
C LYS A 637 8.04 -14.59 -28.41
N ALA A 638 8.14 -13.28 -28.59
CA ALA A 638 9.09 -12.68 -29.53
C ALA A 638 10.55 -12.91 -29.10
N ILE A 639 10.86 -12.78 -27.80
CA ILE A 639 12.25 -12.91 -27.32
C ILE A 639 12.70 -14.36 -27.11
N THR A 640 11.77 -15.29 -26.83
CA THR A 640 12.06 -16.70 -26.50
C THR A 640 11.66 -17.68 -27.58
N GLY A 641 10.73 -17.32 -28.45
CA GLY A 641 10.10 -18.24 -29.43
C GLY A 641 8.97 -19.10 -28.82
N GLN A 642 8.67 -18.98 -27.55
CA GLN A 642 7.77 -19.84 -26.79
C GLN A 642 6.52 -19.11 -26.30
N THR A 643 5.44 -19.87 -26.11
CA THR A 643 4.21 -19.37 -25.47
C THR A 643 4.38 -19.32 -23.94
N ILE A 644 3.55 -18.53 -23.24
CA ILE A 644 3.54 -18.50 -21.77
C ILE A 644 3.43 -19.90 -21.17
N ALA A 645 2.52 -20.73 -21.66
CA ALA A 645 2.34 -22.10 -21.15
C ALA A 645 3.60 -22.97 -21.29
N GLN A 646 4.37 -22.79 -22.36
CA GLN A 646 5.66 -23.50 -22.55
C GLN A 646 6.72 -22.95 -21.59
N LEU A 647 6.79 -21.63 -21.43
CA LEU A 647 7.70 -20.99 -20.50
C LEU A 647 7.39 -21.37 -19.04
N ASP A 648 6.14 -21.45 -18.65
CA ASP A 648 5.72 -21.90 -17.31
C ASP A 648 6.22 -23.32 -17.00
N VAL A 649 6.16 -24.21 -17.98
CA VAL A 649 6.67 -25.60 -17.82
C VAL A 649 8.19 -25.61 -17.66
N GLU A 650 8.92 -24.83 -18.46
CA GLU A 650 10.39 -24.77 -18.37
C GLU A 650 10.86 -24.06 -17.09
N PHE A 651 10.20 -22.97 -16.74
CA PHE A 651 10.51 -22.22 -15.53
C PHE A 651 10.23 -23.05 -14.28
N ARG A 652 9.12 -23.82 -14.27
CA ARG A 652 8.85 -24.75 -13.16
C ARG A 652 9.97 -25.79 -13.00
N LYS A 653 10.47 -26.37 -14.08
CA LYS A 653 11.62 -27.28 -14.02
C LYS A 653 12.89 -26.59 -13.48
N TYR A 654 13.12 -25.36 -13.89
CA TYR A 654 14.22 -24.56 -13.33
C TYR A 654 14.05 -24.35 -11.83
N LEU A 655 12.84 -24.01 -11.38
CA LEU A 655 12.54 -23.84 -9.96
C LEU A 655 12.69 -25.15 -9.17
N GLU A 656 12.25 -26.29 -9.72
CA GLU A 656 12.44 -27.61 -9.09
C GLU A 656 13.91 -27.91 -8.83
N ILE A 657 14.80 -27.55 -9.75
CA ILE A 657 16.25 -27.72 -9.59
C ILE A 657 16.80 -26.73 -8.56
N ARG A 658 16.44 -25.45 -8.67
CA ARG A 658 16.89 -24.39 -7.79
C ARG A 658 16.46 -24.64 -6.33
N LEU A 659 15.22 -25.07 -6.14
CA LEU A 659 14.59 -25.24 -4.84
C LEU A 659 14.77 -26.68 -4.26
N ALA A 660 15.48 -27.55 -4.97
CA ALA A 660 15.76 -28.91 -4.51
C ALA A 660 16.34 -29.01 -3.07
N PRO A 661 17.19 -28.06 -2.60
CA PRO A 661 17.68 -28.10 -1.22
C PRO A 661 16.58 -28.05 -0.14
N TYR A 662 15.41 -27.49 -0.47
CA TYR A 662 14.27 -27.39 0.42
C TYR A 662 13.30 -28.57 0.30
N ALA A 663 13.52 -29.49 -0.64
CA ALA A 663 12.64 -30.62 -0.88
C ALA A 663 12.52 -31.50 0.38
N GLY A 664 11.28 -31.78 0.78
CA GLY A 664 11.00 -32.57 1.98
C GLY A 664 10.92 -31.76 3.28
N THR A 665 11.20 -30.47 3.28
CA THR A 665 10.94 -29.63 4.46
C THR A 665 9.44 -29.43 4.64
N PHE A 666 8.96 -29.55 5.87
CA PHE A 666 7.56 -29.30 6.18
C PHE A 666 7.27 -27.79 6.14
N LYS A 667 6.30 -27.39 5.34
CA LYS A 667 5.82 -26.00 5.24
C LYS A 667 4.31 -25.94 5.41
N LEU A 668 3.83 -25.01 6.23
CA LEU A 668 2.40 -24.75 6.32
C LEU A 668 1.92 -24.04 5.06
N PRO A 669 0.75 -24.44 4.49
CA PRO A 669 0.09 -23.67 3.46
C PRO A 669 -0.41 -22.34 4.04
N THR A 670 -0.23 -21.25 3.29
CA THR A 670 -0.59 -19.89 3.75
C THR A 670 -1.74 -19.26 2.98
N ARG A 671 -2.21 -19.87 1.87
CA ARG A 671 -3.25 -19.31 0.99
C ARG A 671 -4.45 -20.23 0.85
N GLY A 672 -5.63 -19.64 0.64
CA GLY A 672 -6.87 -20.35 0.34
C GLY A 672 -7.69 -20.74 1.58
N PHE A 673 -7.48 -20.04 2.71
CA PHE A 673 -8.15 -20.33 3.97
C PHE A 673 -9.04 -19.18 4.47
N ASP A 674 -9.23 -18.12 3.67
CA ASP A 674 -10.01 -16.93 4.04
C ASP A 674 -11.53 -17.17 3.96
N ASP A 675 -11.99 -18.08 3.08
CA ASP A 675 -13.41 -18.41 2.97
C ASP A 675 -13.81 -19.52 3.95
N LEU A 676 -13.99 -19.12 5.20
CA LEU A 676 -14.40 -20.05 6.28
C LEU A 676 -15.70 -20.79 5.95
N THR A 677 -16.65 -20.13 5.28
CA THR A 677 -17.92 -20.76 4.89
C THR A 677 -17.70 -21.92 3.92
N ALA A 678 -16.86 -21.72 2.91
CA ALA A 678 -16.51 -22.79 1.96
C ALA A 678 -15.78 -23.95 2.66
N LEU A 679 -14.87 -23.65 3.60
CA LEU A 679 -14.13 -24.65 4.38
C LEU A 679 -15.07 -25.46 5.31
N GLU A 680 -16.04 -24.81 5.96
CA GLU A 680 -17.05 -25.47 6.78
C GLU A 680 -17.97 -26.36 5.94
N ILE A 681 -18.39 -25.90 4.76
CA ILE A 681 -19.16 -26.70 3.80
C ILE A 681 -18.35 -27.92 3.35
N ALA A 682 -17.07 -27.76 3.02
CA ALA A 682 -16.21 -28.89 2.62
C ALA A 682 -16.12 -29.97 3.72
N VAL A 683 -15.95 -29.56 4.97
CA VAL A 683 -15.95 -30.49 6.12
C VAL A 683 -17.33 -31.13 6.33
N SER A 684 -18.43 -30.38 6.19
CA SER A 684 -19.77 -30.92 6.34
C SER A 684 -20.10 -31.95 5.25
N THR A 685 -19.61 -31.72 4.03
CA THR A 685 -19.81 -32.62 2.88
C THR A 685 -18.95 -33.88 2.98
N ALA A 686 -17.72 -33.76 3.52
CA ALA A 686 -16.78 -34.87 3.69
C ALA A 686 -16.27 -34.96 5.14
N PRO A 687 -17.09 -35.38 6.12
CA PRO A 687 -16.75 -35.28 7.54
C PRO A 687 -15.54 -36.15 7.97
N LYS A 688 -15.16 -37.14 7.17
CA LYS A 688 -14.04 -38.05 7.42
C LYS A 688 -12.79 -37.69 6.60
N ASP A 689 -12.81 -36.57 5.85
CA ASP A 689 -11.63 -36.11 5.15
C ASP A 689 -10.73 -35.30 6.10
N ALA A 690 -9.62 -35.92 6.50
CA ALA A 690 -8.63 -35.28 7.38
C ALA A 690 -7.98 -34.04 6.75
N LYS A 691 -7.85 -33.99 5.41
CA LYS A 691 -7.29 -32.84 4.69
C LYS A 691 -8.27 -31.65 4.72
N ALA A 692 -9.54 -31.88 4.46
CA ALA A 692 -10.57 -30.84 4.55
C ALA A 692 -10.64 -30.24 5.97
N ARG A 693 -10.57 -31.13 7.00
CA ARG A 693 -10.52 -30.67 8.40
C ARG A 693 -9.26 -29.91 8.75
N ALA A 694 -8.08 -30.33 8.23
CA ALA A 694 -6.84 -29.60 8.42
C ALA A 694 -6.88 -28.21 7.77
N ASN A 695 -7.50 -28.08 6.59
CA ASN A 695 -7.73 -26.79 5.94
C ASN A 695 -8.66 -25.89 6.77
N LEU A 696 -9.73 -26.42 7.34
CA LEU A 696 -10.60 -25.66 8.23
C LEU A 696 -9.85 -25.24 9.53
N THR A 697 -8.96 -26.11 10.04
CA THR A 697 -8.09 -25.75 11.17
C THR A 697 -7.22 -24.54 10.83
N LEU A 698 -6.63 -24.49 9.63
CA LEU A 698 -5.86 -23.34 9.17
C LEU A 698 -6.74 -22.09 9.00
N GLY A 699 -7.94 -22.24 8.47
CA GLY A 699 -8.88 -21.12 8.34
C GLY A 699 -9.19 -20.46 9.67
N TYR A 700 -9.51 -21.24 10.71
CA TYR A 700 -9.72 -20.70 12.05
C TYR A 700 -8.44 -20.13 12.68
N TYR A 701 -7.29 -20.79 12.46
CA TYR A 701 -5.99 -20.33 12.98
C TYR A 701 -5.59 -18.97 12.39
N TYR A 702 -5.65 -18.83 11.07
CA TYR A 702 -5.33 -17.56 10.39
C TYR A 702 -6.40 -16.49 10.63
N GLY A 703 -7.66 -16.88 10.85
CA GLY A 703 -8.73 -15.99 11.27
C GLY A 703 -8.65 -15.52 12.73
N GLY A 704 -7.63 -15.98 13.49
CA GLY A 704 -7.41 -15.60 14.89
C GLY A 704 -8.36 -16.26 15.92
N ASP A 705 -9.19 -17.22 15.50
CA ASP A 705 -10.10 -17.95 16.40
C ASP A 705 -9.37 -19.17 17.00
N ALA A 706 -8.57 -18.92 18.03
CA ALA A 706 -7.74 -19.94 18.68
C ALA A 706 -8.56 -21.09 19.28
N GLU A 707 -9.78 -20.83 19.77
CA GLU A 707 -10.65 -21.85 20.38
C GLU A 707 -11.18 -22.80 19.30
N LYS A 708 -11.74 -22.28 18.20
CA LYS A 708 -12.18 -23.11 17.09
C LYS A 708 -11.03 -23.82 16.39
N ALA A 709 -9.87 -23.17 16.24
CA ALA A 709 -8.68 -23.78 15.68
C ALA A 709 -8.24 -25.00 16.53
N ALA A 710 -8.21 -24.88 17.88
CA ALA A 710 -7.88 -25.97 18.79
C ALA A 710 -8.88 -27.15 18.69
N ALA A 711 -10.17 -26.85 18.66
CA ALA A 711 -11.22 -27.86 18.54
C ALA A 711 -11.14 -28.60 17.18
N ALA A 712 -10.98 -27.86 16.08
CA ALA A 712 -10.83 -28.42 14.75
C ALA A 712 -9.57 -29.27 14.60
N ALA A 713 -8.43 -28.79 15.15
CA ALA A 713 -7.18 -29.52 15.15
C ALA A 713 -7.28 -30.85 15.96
N ALA A 714 -7.87 -30.80 17.15
CA ALA A 714 -8.08 -31.99 17.99
C ALA A 714 -8.98 -33.02 17.27
N ALA A 715 -10.09 -32.58 16.65
CA ALA A 715 -10.95 -33.44 15.85
C ALA A 715 -10.24 -34.03 14.62
N THR A 716 -9.32 -33.29 14.02
CA THR A 716 -8.52 -33.74 12.90
C THR A 716 -7.51 -34.82 13.32
N VAL A 717 -6.80 -34.60 14.43
CA VAL A 717 -5.85 -35.58 15.02
C VAL A 717 -6.57 -36.84 15.52
N ALA A 718 -7.80 -36.73 16.02
CA ALA A 718 -8.60 -37.88 16.39
C ALA A 718 -8.97 -38.77 15.18
N LEU A 719 -9.11 -38.17 14.01
CA LEU A 719 -9.37 -38.89 12.76
C LEU A 719 -8.09 -39.43 12.10
N ASP A 720 -7.05 -38.61 12.09
CA ASP A 720 -5.71 -38.93 11.56
C ASP A 720 -4.64 -38.48 12.56
N PRO A 721 -4.15 -39.35 13.43
CA PRO A 721 -3.14 -39.03 14.45
C PRO A 721 -1.79 -38.54 13.90
N LYS A 722 -1.54 -38.74 12.59
CA LYS A 722 -0.32 -38.32 11.92
C LYS A 722 -0.46 -37.05 11.10
N GLN A 723 -1.66 -36.46 11.02
CA GLN A 723 -1.90 -35.27 10.23
C GLN A 723 -1.02 -34.08 10.69
N PRO A 724 -0.06 -33.64 9.86
CA PRO A 724 1.01 -32.76 10.33
C PRO A 724 0.53 -31.35 10.65
N ILE A 725 -0.39 -30.80 9.84
CA ILE A 725 -0.90 -29.42 10.01
C ILE A 725 -1.63 -29.29 11.37
N ALA A 726 -2.55 -30.22 11.65
CA ALA A 726 -3.31 -30.17 12.90
C ALA A 726 -2.42 -30.32 14.13
N ARG A 727 -1.41 -31.19 14.06
CA ARG A 727 -0.42 -31.38 15.14
C ARG A 727 0.44 -30.15 15.34
N TYR A 728 0.85 -29.50 14.26
CA TYR A 728 1.62 -28.26 14.32
C TYR A 728 0.79 -27.15 14.98
N ILE A 729 -0.47 -26.96 14.56
CA ILE A 729 -1.34 -25.94 15.16
C ILE A 729 -1.58 -26.21 16.64
N LEU A 730 -1.77 -27.49 17.04
CA LEU A 730 -1.88 -27.83 18.47
C LEU A 730 -0.60 -27.52 19.25
N ALA A 731 0.58 -27.66 18.62
CA ALA A 731 1.83 -27.30 19.25
C ALA A 731 1.98 -25.78 19.42
N GLU A 732 1.66 -24.99 18.40
CA GLU A 732 1.64 -23.51 18.48
C GLU A 732 0.67 -23.02 19.56
N LEU A 733 -0.54 -23.56 19.60
CA LEU A 733 -1.52 -23.23 20.62
C LEU A 733 -1.08 -23.66 22.04
N ALA A 734 -0.33 -24.77 22.16
CA ALA A 734 0.25 -25.17 23.43
C ALA A 734 1.35 -24.18 23.88
N VAL A 735 2.18 -23.68 22.96
CA VAL A 735 3.14 -22.59 23.24
C VAL A 735 2.41 -21.35 23.76
N HIS A 736 1.37 -20.94 23.04
CA HIS A 736 0.57 -19.76 23.39
C HIS A 736 -0.05 -19.89 24.81
N ASN A 737 -0.48 -21.09 25.18
CA ASN A 737 -1.06 -21.39 26.48
C ASN A 737 -0.03 -21.67 27.59
N GLY A 738 1.28 -21.55 27.30
CA GLY A 738 2.35 -21.79 28.25
C GLY A 738 2.66 -23.28 28.54
N ASP A 739 2.07 -24.22 27.79
CA ASP A 739 2.30 -25.67 27.93
C ASP A 739 3.53 -26.11 27.09
N ALA A 740 4.70 -25.69 27.54
CA ALA A 740 5.98 -26.00 26.89
C ALA A 740 6.26 -27.51 26.75
N VAL A 741 5.79 -28.33 27.69
CA VAL A 741 6.02 -29.79 27.67
C VAL A 741 5.24 -30.41 26.52
N LYS A 742 3.98 -30.12 26.42
CA LYS A 742 3.09 -30.61 25.33
C LYS A 742 3.59 -30.14 23.97
N ALA A 743 3.92 -28.81 23.85
CA ALA A 743 4.46 -28.26 22.64
C ALA A 743 5.72 -29.01 22.17
N LYS A 744 6.69 -29.19 23.06
CA LYS A 744 7.94 -29.91 22.78
C LYS A 744 7.69 -31.34 22.31
N GLN A 745 6.77 -32.07 22.94
CA GLN A 745 6.40 -33.43 22.55
C GLN A 745 5.80 -33.48 21.13
N LEU A 746 4.91 -32.56 20.81
CA LEU A 746 4.28 -32.48 19.49
C LEU A 746 5.30 -32.14 18.38
N TYR A 747 6.20 -31.17 18.61
CA TYR A 747 7.25 -30.82 17.65
C TYR A 747 8.22 -31.99 17.42
N ILE A 748 8.71 -32.65 18.48
CA ILE A 748 9.58 -33.82 18.37
C ILE A 748 8.87 -34.96 17.63
N GLY A 749 7.59 -35.18 17.92
CA GLY A 749 6.77 -36.16 17.22
C GLY A 749 6.64 -35.89 15.74
N LEU A 750 6.43 -34.63 15.34
CA LEU A 750 6.39 -34.21 13.91
C LEU A 750 7.70 -34.50 13.19
N ILE A 751 8.84 -34.16 13.83
CA ILE A 751 10.17 -34.43 13.26
C ILE A 751 10.40 -35.93 13.13
N SER A 752 10.00 -36.74 14.12
CA SER A 752 10.15 -38.19 14.10
C SER A 752 9.33 -38.85 12.99
N ASP A 753 8.22 -38.27 12.61
CA ASP A 753 7.34 -38.71 11.50
C ASP A 753 7.82 -38.21 10.13
N GLY A 754 8.96 -37.50 10.05
CA GLY A 754 9.55 -36.99 8.81
C GLY A 754 9.13 -35.60 8.41
N HIS A 755 8.44 -34.86 9.29
CA HIS A 755 7.98 -33.47 9.03
C HIS A 755 8.94 -32.47 9.67
N ASP A 756 10.23 -32.50 9.32
CA ASP A 756 11.22 -31.55 9.83
C ASP A 756 11.15 -30.22 9.11
N SER A 757 11.32 -29.11 9.85
CA SER A 757 11.33 -27.77 9.28
C SER A 757 12.12 -26.79 10.13
N TYR A 758 12.48 -25.67 9.51
CA TYR A 758 13.09 -24.53 10.17
C TYR A 758 12.26 -24.07 11.39
N ASP A 759 10.94 -23.93 11.22
CA ASP A 759 10.04 -23.43 12.27
C ASP A 759 10.01 -24.38 13.47
N LEU A 760 9.91 -25.69 13.23
CA LEU A 760 9.96 -26.69 14.30
C LEU A 760 11.27 -26.62 15.08
N ARG A 761 12.41 -26.51 14.40
CA ARG A 761 13.74 -26.43 15.01
C ARG A 761 13.95 -25.15 15.80
N THR A 762 13.49 -24.01 15.29
CA THR A 762 13.58 -22.74 16.01
C THR A 762 12.67 -22.71 17.23
N ARG A 763 11.45 -23.25 17.14
CA ARG A 763 10.57 -23.42 18.31
C ARG A 763 11.18 -24.30 19.38
N LEU A 764 11.81 -25.43 19.00
CA LEU A 764 12.52 -26.31 19.96
C LEU A 764 13.71 -25.60 20.60
N ALA A 765 14.46 -24.79 19.86
CA ALA A 765 15.54 -23.98 20.41
C ALA A 765 15.02 -22.96 21.45
N GLN A 766 13.92 -22.27 21.15
CA GLN A 766 13.29 -21.35 22.10
C GLN A 766 12.80 -22.06 23.36
N LEU A 767 12.18 -23.24 23.22
CA LEU A 767 11.72 -24.05 24.36
C LEU A 767 12.83 -24.71 25.17
N ALA A 768 14.07 -24.71 24.67
CA ALA A 768 15.26 -25.23 25.34
C ALA A 768 16.06 -24.12 26.05
N GLU A 769 15.48 -22.94 26.27
CA GLU A 769 16.14 -21.82 26.94
C GLU A 769 16.81 -22.28 28.28
N GLY A 770 18.12 -21.97 28.42
CA GLY A 770 18.96 -22.42 29.55
C GLY A 770 19.76 -23.71 29.27
N ASP A 771 19.41 -24.52 28.29
CA ASP A 771 20.22 -25.66 27.81
C ASP A 771 21.00 -25.25 26.55
N HIS A 772 22.17 -24.68 26.73
CA HIS A 772 22.99 -24.14 25.64
C HIS A 772 23.33 -25.21 24.58
N ALA A 773 23.53 -26.46 24.95
CA ALA A 773 23.86 -27.54 24.04
C ALA A 773 22.67 -27.92 23.15
N GLU A 774 21.48 -27.98 23.71
CA GLU A 774 20.26 -28.27 22.96
C GLU A 774 19.87 -27.08 22.06
N VAL A 775 20.01 -25.85 22.57
CA VAL A 775 19.83 -24.62 21.75
C VAL A 775 20.75 -24.62 20.54
N GLU A 776 22.08 -24.83 20.74
CA GLU A 776 23.05 -24.89 19.64
C GLU A 776 22.68 -25.99 18.62
N LYS A 777 22.34 -27.16 19.07
CA LYS A 777 21.95 -28.31 18.22
C LYS A 777 20.72 -27.97 17.36
N GLN A 778 19.68 -27.39 17.95
CA GLN A 778 18.44 -27.07 17.23
C GLN A 778 18.64 -25.92 16.24
N LEU A 779 19.36 -24.87 16.61
CA LEU A 779 19.68 -23.75 15.71
C LEU A 779 20.59 -24.19 14.56
N CYS A 780 21.58 -25.07 14.82
CA CYS A 780 22.40 -25.66 13.76
C CYS A 780 21.61 -26.56 12.81
N ALA A 781 20.53 -27.20 13.28
CA ALA A 781 19.63 -27.95 12.43
C ALA A 781 18.73 -27.00 11.62
N ALA A 782 18.21 -25.94 12.24
CA ALA A 782 17.37 -24.93 11.58
C ALA A 782 18.10 -24.30 10.39
N LYS A 783 19.34 -23.82 10.56
CA LYS A 783 20.10 -23.19 9.46
C LYS A 783 20.49 -24.11 8.32
N LYS A 784 20.46 -25.45 8.54
CA LYS A 784 20.64 -26.43 7.47
C LYS A 784 19.38 -26.63 6.65
N LEU A 785 18.20 -26.50 7.29
CA LEU A 785 16.90 -26.65 6.64
C LEU A 785 16.51 -25.38 5.89
N ASP A 786 16.92 -24.22 6.42
CA ASP A 786 16.68 -22.93 5.78
C ASP A 786 17.86 -21.99 6.04
N PRO A 787 18.88 -21.98 5.14
CA PRO A 787 20.09 -21.18 5.33
C PRO A 787 19.86 -19.68 5.06
N GLU A 788 18.69 -19.28 4.55
CA GLU A 788 18.36 -17.90 4.19
C GLU A 788 17.69 -17.12 5.35
N ARG A 789 17.35 -17.81 6.45
CA ARG A 789 16.77 -17.18 7.64
C ARG A 789 17.86 -16.71 8.61
N SER A 790 17.81 -15.45 8.98
CA SER A 790 18.82 -14.76 9.77
C SER A 790 18.85 -15.18 11.25
N TYR A 791 17.69 -15.48 11.85
CA TYR A 791 17.56 -15.75 13.28
C TYR A 791 18.54 -16.80 13.86
N PRO A 792 18.75 -17.99 13.25
CA PRO A 792 19.68 -18.97 13.82
C PRO A 792 21.13 -18.46 13.89
N TYR A 793 21.55 -17.67 12.90
CA TYR A 793 22.90 -17.09 12.86
C TYR A 793 23.08 -16.03 13.93
N GLN A 794 22.09 -15.16 14.12
CA GLN A 794 22.10 -14.18 15.18
C GLN A 794 22.17 -14.85 16.55
N ALA A 795 21.26 -15.79 16.81
CA ALA A 795 21.17 -16.47 18.10
C ALA A 795 22.42 -17.29 18.42
N LEU A 796 23.03 -17.96 17.42
CA LEU A 796 24.31 -18.68 17.59
C LEU A 796 25.47 -17.72 17.83
N SER A 797 25.53 -16.59 17.12
CA SER A 797 26.55 -15.56 17.34
C SER A 797 26.49 -15.04 18.77
N GLU A 798 25.31 -14.72 19.28
CA GLU A 798 25.11 -14.29 20.67
C GLU A 798 25.49 -15.38 21.70
N LEU A 799 25.14 -16.63 21.39
CA LEU A 799 25.50 -17.80 22.25
C LEU A 799 27.01 -17.93 22.36
N TYR A 800 27.75 -17.91 21.25
CA TYR A 800 29.20 -18.01 21.21
C TYR A 800 29.88 -16.77 21.81
N GLU A 801 29.33 -15.59 21.63
CA GLU A 801 29.84 -14.36 22.26
C GLU A 801 29.78 -14.47 23.80
N LYS A 802 28.63 -14.91 24.34
CA LYS A 802 28.47 -15.18 25.78
C LYS A 802 29.42 -16.28 26.30
N ALA A 803 29.73 -17.27 25.47
CA ALA A 803 30.70 -18.32 25.79
C ALA A 803 32.16 -17.87 25.64
N GLY A 804 32.44 -16.67 25.14
CA GLY A 804 33.79 -16.14 24.91
C GLY A 804 34.48 -16.68 23.65
N ASP A 805 33.76 -17.38 22.78
CA ASP A 805 34.29 -17.93 21.51
C ASP A 805 34.09 -16.90 20.38
N LEU A 806 34.90 -15.84 20.39
CA LEU A 806 34.83 -14.76 19.42
C LEU A 806 34.97 -15.23 17.96
N PRO A 807 35.86 -16.16 17.58
CA PRO A 807 35.94 -16.63 16.20
C PRO A 807 34.64 -17.28 15.69
N LYS A 808 34.00 -18.14 16.50
CA LYS A 808 32.71 -18.73 16.13
C LYS A 808 31.60 -17.67 16.07
N ALA A 809 31.53 -16.76 17.03
CA ALA A 809 30.57 -15.68 17.04
C ALA A 809 30.66 -14.85 15.77
N LEU A 810 31.87 -14.46 15.34
CA LEU A 810 32.07 -13.68 14.11
C LEU A 810 31.72 -14.49 12.86
N SER A 811 31.98 -15.80 12.83
CA SER A 811 31.62 -16.66 11.71
C SER A 811 30.12 -16.75 11.49
N GLU A 812 29.34 -16.85 12.55
CA GLU A 812 27.86 -16.80 12.44
C GLU A 812 27.37 -15.40 12.04
N LEU A 813 27.99 -14.37 12.60
CA LEU A 813 27.66 -12.98 12.29
C LEU A 813 27.94 -12.59 10.83
N GLU A 814 28.92 -13.22 10.17
CA GLU A 814 29.16 -13.06 8.73
C GLU A 814 27.95 -13.49 7.90
N ALA A 815 27.38 -14.67 8.21
CA ALA A 815 26.20 -15.17 7.52
C ALA A 815 24.96 -14.29 7.82
N TYR A 816 24.81 -13.87 9.07
CA TYR A 816 23.75 -12.92 9.44
C TYR A 816 23.84 -11.64 8.64
N ALA A 817 25.01 -11.00 8.59
CA ALA A 817 25.21 -9.74 7.87
C ALA A 817 25.06 -9.88 6.34
N PHE A 818 25.26 -11.08 5.80
CA PHE A 818 25.00 -11.37 4.38
C PHE A 818 23.51 -11.42 4.09
N ILE A 819 22.69 -11.88 5.04
CA ILE A 819 21.22 -11.94 4.90
C ILE A 819 20.59 -10.57 5.20
N GLU A 820 20.98 -9.96 6.33
CA GLU A 820 20.43 -8.67 6.81
C GLU A 820 21.26 -7.48 6.27
N GLN A 821 21.18 -7.25 4.99
CA GLN A 821 22.00 -6.29 4.25
C GLN A 821 21.69 -4.82 4.53
N MET A 822 20.60 -4.54 5.23
CA MET A 822 20.22 -3.18 5.61
C MET A 822 20.80 -2.74 6.94
N GLU A 823 21.27 -3.68 7.79
CA GLU A 823 21.69 -3.39 9.16
C GLU A 823 23.18 -3.01 9.26
N LEU A 824 23.49 -1.89 9.92
CA LEU A 824 24.84 -1.45 10.18
C LEU A 824 25.50 -2.21 11.35
N SER A 825 24.71 -2.52 12.38
CA SER A 825 25.22 -3.07 13.65
C SER A 825 26.03 -4.37 13.48
N PRO A 826 25.62 -5.38 12.72
CA PRO A 826 26.41 -6.61 12.53
C PRO A 826 27.72 -6.32 11.80
N LEU A 827 27.73 -5.46 10.79
CA LEU A 827 28.94 -5.08 10.07
C LEU A 827 29.94 -4.36 10.98
N LYS A 828 29.45 -3.52 11.86
CA LYS A 828 30.25 -2.83 12.89
C LYS A 828 30.90 -3.81 13.86
N LYS A 829 30.16 -4.77 14.38
CA LYS A 829 30.67 -5.87 15.22
C LYS A 829 31.75 -6.67 14.50
N LEU A 830 31.56 -6.99 13.21
CA LEU A 830 32.54 -7.71 12.39
C LEU A 830 33.82 -6.89 12.21
N VAL A 831 33.72 -5.60 11.87
CA VAL A 831 34.90 -4.70 11.74
C VAL A 831 35.70 -4.66 13.03
N VAL A 832 35.05 -4.42 14.18
CA VAL A 832 35.70 -4.35 15.48
C VAL A 832 36.26 -5.71 15.92
N GLY A 833 35.49 -6.78 15.73
CA GLY A 833 35.88 -8.13 16.11
C GLY A 833 37.12 -8.63 15.32
N TYR A 834 37.09 -8.48 13.99
CA TYR A 834 38.24 -8.89 13.16
C TYR A 834 39.47 -7.99 13.33
N ALA A 835 39.27 -6.69 13.66
CA ALA A 835 40.39 -5.83 14.03
C ALA A 835 41.10 -6.32 15.30
N LYS A 836 40.37 -6.81 16.31
CA LYS A 836 40.97 -7.43 17.52
C LYS A 836 41.76 -8.71 17.19
N LEU A 837 41.32 -9.46 16.19
CA LEU A 837 41.98 -10.67 15.71
C LEU A 837 43.13 -10.40 14.71
N GLY A 838 43.34 -9.14 14.29
CA GLY A 838 44.32 -8.77 13.28
C GLY A 838 44.00 -9.27 11.86
N THR A 839 42.74 -9.65 11.58
CA THR A 839 42.30 -10.20 10.28
C THR A 839 41.90 -9.08 9.34
N TRP A 840 42.84 -8.29 8.92
CA TRP A 840 42.63 -7.01 8.21
C TRP A 840 41.88 -7.16 6.86
N ALA A 841 42.06 -8.26 6.16
CA ALA A 841 41.29 -8.56 4.93
C ALA A 841 39.78 -8.60 5.20
N LYS A 842 39.35 -9.20 6.32
CA LYS A 842 37.95 -9.25 6.74
C LYS A 842 37.44 -7.88 7.21
N VAL A 843 38.30 -7.14 7.96
CA VAL A 843 37.96 -5.74 8.35
C VAL A 843 37.67 -4.89 7.11
N ARG A 844 38.51 -5.01 6.08
CA ARG A 844 38.29 -4.31 4.81
C ARG A 844 36.97 -4.73 4.17
N THR A 845 36.71 -6.02 4.03
CA THR A 845 35.50 -6.53 3.37
C THR A 845 34.24 -5.99 4.02
N TYR A 846 34.10 -6.14 5.33
CA TYR A 846 32.90 -5.71 6.05
C TYR A 846 32.86 -4.19 6.26
N GLY A 847 34.00 -3.53 6.34
CA GLY A 847 34.08 -2.07 6.33
C GLY A 847 33.61 -1.46 5.00
N GLU A 848 34.03 -2.02 3.86
CA GLU A 848 33.56 -1.61 2.53
C GLU A 848 32.07 -1.86 2.38
N MET A 849 31.51 -2.97 2.86
CA MET A 849 30.07 -3.22 2.88
C MET A 849 29.32 -2.18 3.70
N ALA A 850 29.84 -1.87 4.89
CA ALA A 850 29.22 -0.91 5.80
C ALA A 850 29.18 0.53 5.23
N THR A 851 30.10 0.90 4.33
CA THR A 851 30.05 2.22 3.66
C THR A 851 28.82 2.39 2.77
N TYR A 852 28.19 1.30 2.31
CA TYR A 852 26.93 1.36 1.59
C TYR A 852 25.69 1.53 2.49
N ILE A 853 25.89 1.49 3.82
CA ILE A 853 24.83 1.80 4.79
C ILE A 853 25.12 3.17 5.43
N ASN A 854 26.27 3.33 6.07
CA ASN A 854 26.70 4.60 6.63
C ASN A 854 28.19 4.83 6.43
N PRO A 855 28.60 5.60 5.39
CA PRO A 855 30.00 5.88 5.11
C PRO A 855 30.62 6.87 6.08
N GLN A 856 29.87 7.42 7.03
CA GLN A 856 30.31 8.41 8.01
C GLN A 856 30.42 7.85 9.43
N ASP A 857 30.06 6.57 9.66
CA ASP A 857 30.20 5.95 10.98
C ASP A 857 31.68 5.95 11.42
N PRO A 858 32.02 6.52 12.61
CA PRO A 858 33.41 6.70 13.02
C PRO A 858 34.15 5.38 13.33
N GLU A 859 33.44 4.34 13.82
CA GLU A 859 34.08 3.05 14.13
C GLU A 859 34.36 2.26 12.84
N ILE A 860 33.44 2.34 11.88
CA ILE A 860 33.61 1.71 10.56
C ILE A 860 34.75 2.38 9.82
N THR A 861 34.73 3.71 9.72
CA THR A 861 35.72 4.46 8.94
C THR A 861 37.11 4.35 9.56
N GLU A 862 37.26 4.37 10.89
CA GLU A 862 38.54 4.14 11.56
C GLU A 862 39.06 2.73 11.32
N GLY A 863 38.24 1.69 11.51
CA GLY A 863 38.59 0.31 11.27
C GLY A 863 39.01 0.05 9.81
N LEU A 864 38.22 0.57 8.87
CA LEU A 864 38.47 0.44 7.44
C LEU A 864 39.76 1.16 7.00
N ALA A 865 39.98 2.39 7.47
CA ALA A 865 41.19 3.15 7.15
C ALA A 865 42.43 2.43 7.67
N ARG A 866 42.38 1.89 8.91
CA ARG A 866 43.45 1.07 9.46
C ARG A 866 43.69 -0.20 8.64
N ALA A 867 42.61 -0.91 8.26
CA ALA A 867 42.73 -2.09 7.44
C ALA A 867 43.42 -1.81 6.11
N TYR A 868 43.13 -0.68 5.47
CA TYR A 868 43.81 -0.28 4.24
C TYR A 868 45.30 -0.03 4.45
N LEU A 869 45.72 0.56 5.59
CA LEU A 869 47.15 0.71 5.91
C LEU A 869 47.85 -0.64 6.06
N GLU A 870 47.29 -1.53 6.85
CA GLU A 870 47.84 -2.86 7.11
C GLU A 870 47.88 -3.74 5.83
N LEU A 871 46.97 -3.47 4.86
CA LEU A 871 46.94 -4.12 3.57
C LEU A 871 47.72 -3.37 2.47
N HIS A 872 48.60 -2.42 2.85
CA HIS A 872 49.42 -1.62 1.94
C HIS A 872 48.63 -0.87 0.85
N GLN A 873 47.48 -0.30 1.21
CA GLN A 873 46.63 0.53 0.34
C GLN A 873 46.55 1.98 0.89
N PRO A 874 47.64 2.72 0.93
CA PRO A 874 47.73 4.00 1.63
C PRO A 874 46.85 5.11 1.03
N ASP A 875 46.59 5.07 -0.29
CA ASP A 875 45.68 6.04 -0.96
C ASP A 875 44.27 5.90 -0.43
N LYS A 876 43.77 4.64 -0.32
CA LYS A 876 42.42 4.37 0.21
C LYS A 876 42.34 4.69 1.70
N ALA A 877 43.38 4.39 2.46
CA ALA A 877 43.45 4.73 3.87
C ALA A 877 43.35 6.26 4.07
N LEU A 878 44.14 7.01 3.31
CA LEU A 878 44.10 8.48 3.37
C LEU A 878 42.73 9.03 3.00
N TYR A 879 42.15 8.53 1.90
CA TYR A 879 40.80 8.89 1.47
C TYR A 879 39.78 8.69 2.57
N THR A 880 39.82 7.54 3.27
CA THR A 880 38.89 7.19 4.34
C THR A 880 39.12 8.09 5.58
N TYR A 881 40.35 8.32 6.01
CA TYR A 881 40.65 9.25 7.11
C TYR A 881 40.22 10.71 6.78
N ASP A 882 40.45 11.15 5.55
CA ASP A 882 40.01 12.48 5.12
C ASP A 882 38.48 12.59 5.12
N THR A 883 37.76 11.56 4.69
CA THR A 883 36.29 11.51 4.76
C THR A 883 35.81 11.58 6.22
N MET A 884 36.47 10.83 7.11
CA MET A 884 36.15 10.85 8.54
C MET A 884 36.30 12.27 9.14
N LEU A 885 37.36 13.00 8.79
CA LEU A 885 37.58 14.36 9.27
C LEU A 885 36.62 15.39 8.65
N ILE A 886 36.18 15.16 7.41
CA ILE A 886 35.17 15.99 6.74
C ILE A 886 33.80 15.79 7.43
N ALA A 887 33.43 14.56 7.72
CA ALA A 887 32.18 14.23 8.41
C ALA A 887 32.19 14.65 9.89
N ASN A 888 33.34 14.48 10.56
CA ASN A 888 33.53 14.87 11.97
C ASN A 888 34.89 15.53 12.16
N PRO A 889 34.94 16.87 12.10
CA PRO A 889 36.20 17.63 12.30
C PRO A 889 36.85 17.42 13.66
N THR A 890 36.09 17.01 14.66
CA THR A 890 36.55 16.73 16.04
C THR A 890 36.30 15.25 16.41
N PRO A 891 37.02 14.31 15.82
CA PRO A 891 36.79 12.88 16.10
C PRO A 891 37.13 12.54 17.55
N ARG A 892 36.53 11.46 18.07
CA ARG A 892 36.71 10.97 19.45
C ARG A 892 38.17 10.68 19.79
N ARG A 893 38.96 10.25 18.80
CA ARG A 893 40.42 9.95 18.95
C ARG A 893 41.23 10.70 17.90
N PRO A 894 41.39 12.01 18.02
CA PRO A 894 42.02 12.84 16.99
C PRO A 894 43.48 12.50 16.75
N ALA A 895 44.24 12.14 17.79
CA ALA A 895 45.63 11.73 17.65
C ALA A 895 45.80 10.47 16.81
N LEU A 896 44.94 9.47 17.02
CA LEU A 896 44.97 8.23 16.27
C LEU A 896 44.64 8.41 14.79
N VAL A 897 43.67 9.27 14.48
CA VAL A 897 43.30 9.61 13.10
C VAL A 897 44.48 10.31 12.40
N GLN A 898 45.10 11.30 13.06
CA GLN A 898 46.25 12.03 12.51
C GLN A 898 47.49 11.13 12.39
N LEU A 899 47.70 10.18 13.30
CA LEU A 899 48.78 9.20 13.20
C LEU A 899 48.56 8.28 12.00
N GLY A 900 47.34 7.81 11.79
CA GLY A 900 46.96 7.00 10.61
C GLY A 900 47.20 7.76 9.31
N ARG A 901 46.78 9.03 9.24
CA ARG A 901 47.10 9.90 8.09
C ARG A 901 48.60 10.06 7.86
N ALA A 902 49.37 10.26 8.92
CA ALA A 902 50.81 10.37 8.81
C ALA A 902 51.45 9.10 8.25
N LYS A 903 51.01 7.91 8.70
CA LYS A 903 51.46 6.63 8.16
C LYS A 903 51.10 6.48 6.66
N ALA A 904 49.89 6.88 6.28
CA ALA A 904 49.46 6.88 4.89
C ALA A 904 50.32 7.84 4.02
N TYR A 905 50.56 9.06 4.48
CA TYR A 905 51.41 10.01 3.79
C TYR A 905 52.83 9.51 3.63
N LEU A 906 53.41 8.84 4.65
CA LEU A 906 54.76 8.27 4.54
C LEU A 906 54.83 7.16 3.50
N ALA A 907 53.86 6.27 3.50
CA ALA A 907 53.76 5.22 2.49
C ALA A 907 53.63 5.79 1.08
N LEU A 908 53.00 6.94 0.92
CA LEU A 908 52.88 7.71 -0.34
C LEU A 908 54.08 8.63 -0.63
N ARG A 909 55.16 8.61 0.19
CA ARG A 909 56.35 9.47 0.10
C ARG A 909 56.05 10.97 0.20
N ARG A 910 54.94 11.33 0.86
CA ARG A 910 54.48 12.71 1.11
C ARG A 910 54.97 13.17 2.48
N THR A 911 56.29 13.35 2.64
CA THR A 911 56.94 13.58 3.94
C THR A 911 56.50 14.88 4.63
N THR A 912 56.26 15.94 3.84
CA THR A 912 55.77 17.24 4.40
C THR A 912 54.43 17.10 5.05
N ASP A 913 53.48 16.43 4.39
CA ASP A 913 52.16 16.20 4.90
C ASP A 913 52.18 15.27 6.12
N ALA A 914 53.05 14.28 6.10
CA ALA A 914 53.25 13.38 7.25
C ALA A 914 53.73 14.16 8.50
N ARG A 915 54.69 15.08 8.35
CA ARG A 915 55.15 15.94 9.45
C ARG A 915 54.00 16.82 10.00
N ALA A 916 53.17 17.39 9.11
CA ALA A 916 52.05 18.21 9.53
C ALA A 916 51.02 17.37 10.33
N ALA A 917 50.70 16.17 9.86
CA ALA A 917 49.78 15.23 10.53
C ALA A 917 50.33 14.80 11.91
N LEU A 918 51.61 14.45 12.02
CA LEU A 918 52.26 14.13 13.31
C LEU A 918 52.26 15.32 14.26
N ALA A 919 52.52 16.54 13.77
CA ALA A 919 52.42 17.74 14.58
C ALA A 919 50.99 17.96 15.12
N ALA A 920 49.98 17.69 14.31
CA ALA A 920 48.58 17.74 14.72
C ALA A 920 48.26 16.66 15.78
N ALA A 921 48.75 15.43 15.61
CA ALA A 921 48.57 14.35 16.58
C ALA A 921 49.19 14.68 17.95
N LEU A 922 50.40 15.25 17.98
CA LEU A 922 51.11 15.64 19.19
C LEU A 922 50.45 16.81 19.97
N LYS A 923 49.59 17.61 19.33
CA LYS A 923 48.82 18.63 20.04
C LYS A 923 47.78 18.01 20.99
N THR A 924 47.27 16.86 20.67
CA THR A 924 46.27 16.17 21.50
C THR A 924 46.87 15.08 22.40
N GLU A 925 47.96 14.43 21.97
CA GLU A 925 48.68 13.41 22.73
C GLU A 925 50.19 13.67 22.67
N PRO A 926 50.73 14.62 23.46
CA PRO A 926 52.14 15.03 23.40
C PRO A 926 53.16 13.93 23.77
N GLU A 927 52.75 12.99 24.62
CA GLU A 927 53.60 11.93 25.14
C GLU A 927 53.40 10.56 24.47
N ASN A 928 52.59 10.49 23.40
CA ASN A 928 52.34 9.23 22.70
C ASN A 928 53.63 8.71 22.07
N ALA A 929 54.13 7.58 22.60
CA ALA A 929 55.41 6.98 22.22
C ALA A 929 55.49 6.62 20.72
N GLU A 930 54.43 6.15 20.14
CA GLU A 930 54.37 5.77 18.73
C GLU A 930 54.49 6.99 17.81
N ILE A 931 53.79 8.10 18.17
CA ILE A 931 53.85 9.35 17.40
C ILE A 931 55.24 9.96 17.48
N LEU A 932 55.86 9.97 18.70
CA LEU A 932 57.19 10.45 18.92
C LEU A 932 58.24 9.63 18.16
N SER A 933 58.13 8.32 18.18
CA SER A 933 58.98 7.39 17.43
C SER A 933 58.92 7.67 15.93
N LEU A 934 57.72 7.73 15.39
CA LEU A 934 57.51 7.97 13.96
C LEU A 934 58.04 9.38 13.55
N LYS A 935 57.88 10.40 14.42
CA LYS A 935 58.44 11.73 14.15
C LYS A 935 59.96 11.72 14.14
N ALA A 936 60.57 10.92 15.00
CA ALA A 936 62.05 10.81 15.05
C ALA A 936 62.62 10.21 13.78
N THR A 937 61.94 9.30 13.11
CA THR A 937 62.37 8.72 11.82
C THR A 937 62.31 9.73 10.65
N LEU A 938 61.67 10.88 10.83
CA LEU A 938 61.52 11.92 9.82
C LEU A 938 62.45 13.09 9.94
N LYS A 939 63.42 12.96 10.86
CA LYS A 939 64.50 13.99 11.04
C LYS A 939 65.52 13.93 9.88
#